data_7047399f5fb14d7881b733956388385e
#
_entry.id   7047399f5fb14d7881b733956388385e
#
_cell.length_a   1.000
_cell.length_b   1.000
_cell.length_c   1.000
_cell.angle_alpha   90.00
_cell.angle_beta   90.00
_cell.angle_gamma   90.00
#
_symmetry.space_group_name_H-M   'P 1'
#
loop_
_entity.id
_entity.type
_entity.pdbx_description
1 polymer ?
#
loop_
_entity_poly.entity_id
_entity_poly.type
_entity_poly.pdbx_seq_one_letter_code
_entity_poly.pdbx_strand_id
1 'polypeptide(L)'
;TAKPTATAGQNTTAKPTATAGQNTTAKPTATAGQNTTAKPTATAGQNTTTEPTATAGQDTTAKPTATAGQDTTAKPTATVGQTTTAKPTATAGQNTTAKPTAAASQIPVAAPTAAVSPTPKVPPIATASPTPTATPTRRPATETASEAYQMVHDLGLGINLGNTMESVSRYKLGSVNAYETCWGAPTTTKAMIDGMKNAGFKTIRIPVAWSNMVSDDGNYTISDGYFNRVEEIMGYALDNDMYVIVNIHYDGGWWGQFGACKKDSAGNIVADETRRAAAWKRYESYWKQISERFKKYSGHVIFESANEELGTRLNDALNSNGYGFTEDMSSDDIISGNLTDDEKYALVNQINQKFVDIVRASGGNNANRFLLIAGYDTDISKTCDTRYKMPTDTIESHLMVSVHYYSPYGYCDIAKPSKEGYIASWGSDDEISTLKSDFKKMKLQFVDKGYPVIIGEYNVCDTENSDGTYTRKTGREVFIRNVCEYALANGMCPVLWDTGMGYSRSQCRMSNDIDKELFEGLYKKAESGTAYVPDETKNEYVWTGNIGASSWNAVAPVATDDDWNLPVSSVGAAYQISGIDWTKFTNPYLEIKINSLTAGSGGSVDYKVANKVNEDNPYYKYINDSDVKASGTFKLSTGEKLKIDLSKDGLSGYDNIYIGMVGKGSNAVAFNANVTITIKDSSN
;
A
#
# COMPACT_ATOMS: atom_id res chain seq x y z
N THR A 1 -20.27 -20.98 43.62
CA THR A 1 -19.01 -20.25 43.45
C THR A 1 -18.22 -20.92 42.35
N ALA A 2 -17.90 -20.21 41.28
CA ALA A 2 -17.00 -20.69 40.22
C ALA A 2 -15.59 -20.10 40.46
N LYS A 3 -14.56 -20.96 40.55
CA LYS A 3 -13.24 -20.58 41.02
C LYS A 3 -12.12 -21.22 40.15
N PRO A 4 -12.05 -20.94 38.86
CA PRO A 4 -10.95 -21.44 38.04
C PRO A 4 -9.62 -20.74 38.38
N THR A 5 -8.56 -21.52 38.44
CA THR A 5 -7.19 -21.03 38.69
C THR A 5 -6.29 -21.47 37.54
N ALA A 6 -5.48 -20.59 37.03
CA ALA A 6 -4.45 -20.89 36.03
C ALA A 6 -3.10 -20.27 36.43
N THR A 7 -2.02 -21.03 36.23
CA THR A 7 -0.65 -20.58 36.46
C THR A 7 0.12 -20.70 35.14
N ALA A 8 0.78 -19.64 34.71
CA ALA A 8 1.65 -19.62 33.52
C ALA A 8 3.11 -19.54 33.93
N GLY A 9 3.97 -20.37 33.31
CA GLY A 9 5.41 -20.30 33.44
C GLY A 9 6.03 -19.20 32.55
N GLN A 10 7.27 -19.39 32.10
CA GLN A 10 7.93 -18.42 31.21
C GLN A 10 7.29 -18.42 29.80
N ASN A 11 7.10 -17.23 29.24
CA ASN A 11 6.62 -17.00 27.86
C ASN A 11 5.23 -17.58 27.52
N THR A 12 4.30 -17.61 28.46
CA THR A 12 2.93 -18.12 28.24
C THR A 12 1.86 -17.17 28.78
N THR A 13 0.60 -17.38 28.40
CA THR A 13 -0.54 -16.58 28.89
C THR A 13 -1.44 -17.41 29.82
N ALA A 14 -1.69 -16.93 31.04
CA ALA A 14 -2.68 -17.50 31.95
C ALA A 14 -4.03 -16.78 31.75
N LYS A 15 -5.06 -17.51 31.29
CA LYS A 15 -6.37 -16.94 30.95
C LYS A 15 -7.53 -17.78 31.53
N PRO A 16 -7.74 -17.82 32.86
CA PRO A 16 -8.91 -18.49 33.42
C PRO A 16 -10.19 -17.66 33.20
N THR A 17 -11.27 -18.32 32.83
CA THR A 17 -12.57 -17.71 32.63
C THR A 17 -13.59 -18.32 33.58
N ALA A 18 -14.36 -17.49 34.26
CA ALA A 18 -15.47 -17.95 35.11
C ALA A 18 -16.76 -17.18 34.76
N THR A 19 -17.87 -17.92 34.67
CA THR A 19 -19.21 -17.35 34.51
C THR A 19 -20.05 -17.71 35.73
N ALA A 20 -20.67 -16.73 36.37
CA ALA A 20 -21.56 -16.92 37.47
C ALA A 20 -23.02 -16.67 37.04
N GLY A 21 -23.92 -17.61 37.39
CA GLY A 21 -25.37 -17.42 37.22
C GLY A 21 -25.96 -16.57 38.34
N GLN A 22 -27.27 -16.75 38.60
CA GLN A 22 -27.95 -16.01 39.67
C GLN A 22 -27.44 -16.39 41.07
N ASN A 23 -27.26 -15.42 41.95
CA ASN A 23 -26.91 -15.55 43.37
C ASN A 23 -25.58 -16.31 43.65
N THR A 24 -24.58 -16.19 42.78
CA THR A 24 -23.30 -16.86 42.95
C THR A 24 -22.10 -15.92 42.86
N THR A 25 -20.89 -16.41 43.21
CA THR A 25 -19.65 -15.65 43.13
C THR A 25 -18.73 -16.28 42.09
N ALA A 26 -18.19 -15.46 41.16
CA ALA A 26 -17.16 -15.89 40.23
C ALA A 26 -15.80 -15.25 40.60
N LYS A 27 -14.79 -16.12 40.87
CA LYS A 27 -13.48 -15.65 41.32
C LYS A 27 -12.33 -16.37 40.58
N PRO A 28 -12.07 -16.02 39.30
CA PRO A 28 -10.92 -16.56 38.60
C PRO A 28 -9.63 -15.96 39.10
N THR A 29 -8.59 -16.79 39.27
CA THR A 29 -7.26 -16.35 39.67
C THR A 29 -6.23 -16.76 38.61
N ALA A 30 -5.38 -15.85 38.18
CA ALA A 30 -4.27 -16.12 37.30
C ALA A 30 -2.95 -15.64 37.91
N THR A 31 -1.93 -16.49 37.87
CA THR A 31 -0.57 -16.15 38.29
C THR A 31 0.35 -16.33 37.09
N ALA A 32 1.16 -15.31 36.76
CA ALA A 32 2.10 -15.32 35.65
C ALA A 32 3.53 -15.19 36.15
N GLY A 33 4.44 -15.95 35.58
CA GLY A 33 5.90 -15.85 35.82
C GLY A 33 6.56 -14.71 35.02
N GLN A 34 7.83 -14.89 34.65
CA GLN A 34 8.56 -13.89 33.84
C GLN A 34 8.06 -13.85 32.38
N ASN A 35 8.00 -12.67 31.76
CA ASN A 35 7.60 -12.44 30.38
C ASN A 35 6.24 -13.03 29.98
N THR A 36 5.24 -12.92 30.83
CA THR A 36 3.93 -13.54 30.62
C THR A 36 2.77 -12.58 30.85
N THR A 37 1.57 -12.94 30.38
CA THR A 37 0.36 -12.16 30.60
C THR A 37 -0.63 -12.92 31.47
N ALA A 38 -1.10 -12.33 32.56
CA ALA A 38 -2.18 -12.82 33.37
C ALA A 38 -3.49 -12.08 33.06
N LYS A 39 -4.47 -12.77 32.47
CA LYS A 39 -5.74 -12.18 32.03
C LYS A 39 -6.96 -12.96 32.47
N PRO A 40 -7.32 -12.97 33.76
CA PRO A 40 -8.55 -13.60 34.21
C PRO A 40 -9.78 -12.79 33.78
N THR A 41 -10.82 -13.52 33.35
CA THR A 41 -12.09 -12.91 32.94
C THR A 41 -13.22 -13.50 33.78
N ALA A 42 -14.06 -12.64 34.33
CA ALA A 42 -15.26 -13.07 35.05
C ALA A 42 -16.50 -12.36 34.52
N THR A 43 -17.57 -13.12 34.28
CA THR A 43 -18.88 -12.59 33.86
C THR A 43 -19.93 -12.98 34.89
N ALA A 44 -20.72 -12.05 35.35
CA ALA A 44 -21.77 -12.24 36.36
C ALA A 44 -23.18 -12.00 35.80
N GLY A 45 -24.12 -12.83 36.21
CA GLY A 45 -25.55 -12.62 36.02
C GLY A 45 -26.16 -11.66 37.06
N GLN A 46 -27.41 -11.89 37.47
CA GLN A 46 -28.10 -11.07 38.49
C GLN A 46 -27.65 -11.41 39.90
N ASN A 47 -27.57 -10.42 40.79
CA ASN A 47 -27.28 -10.53 42.22
C ASN A 47 -25.98 -11.30 42.56
N THR A 48 -24.88 -11.00 41.86
CA THR A 48 -23.63 -11.72 42.02
C THR A 48 -22.43 -10.84 42.30
N THR A 49 -21.34 -11.43 42.82
CA THR A 49 -20.05 -10.76 43.03
C THR A 49 -18.99 -11.34 42.12
N THR A 50 -18.21 -10.51 41.39
CA THR A 50 -17.06 -10.96 40.62
C THR A 50 -15.77 -10.32 41.11
N GLU A 51 -14.78 -11.12 41.44
CA GLU A 51 -13.47 -10.66 41.93
C GLU A 51 -12.32 -11.38 41.19
N PRO A 52 -12.07 -11.09 39.91
CA PRO A 52 -10.90 -11.67 39.25
C PRO A 52 -9.59 -11.09 39.80
N THR A 53 -8.66 -11.96 40.11
CA THR A 53 -7.35 -11.59 40.66
C THR A 53 -6.25 -12.02 39.70
N ALA A 54 -5.35 -11.09 39.33
CA ALA A 54 -4.17 -11.36 38.56
C ALA A 54 -2.89 -10.98 39.33
N THR A 55 -1.93 -11.88 39.36
CA THR A 55 -0.61 -11.65 39.94
C THR A 55 0.43 -11.86 38.83
N ALA A 56 1.31 -10.89 38.60
CA ALA A 56 2.33 -10.96 37.58
C ALA A 56 3.72 -10.72 38.19
N GLY A 57 4.73 -11.44 37.69
CA GLY A 57 6.13 -11.32 38.08
C GLY A 57 6.86 -10.18 37.33
N GLN A 58 8.16 -10.32 37.08
CA GLN A 58 8.94 -9.34 36.34
C GLN A 58 8.58 -9.34 34.84
N ASP A 59 8.61 -8.16 34.22
CA ASP A 59 8.35 -7.93 32.79
C ASP A 59 7.03 -8.50 32.27
N THR A 60 5.95 -8.35 33.02
CA THR A 60 4.66 -8.97 32.72
C THR A 60 3.49 -7.99 32.76
N THR A 61 2.38 -8.35 32.12
CA THR A 61 1.14 -7.58 32.13
C THR A 61 0.05 -8.31 32.92
N ALA A 62 -0.57 -7.63 33.89
CA ALA A 62 -1.73 -8.11 34.61
C ALA A 62 -2.98 -7.33 34.20
N LYS A 63 -3.93 -7.98 33.52
CA LYS A 63 -5.15 -7.34 33.01
C LYS A 63 -6.41 -8.13 33.39
N PRO A 64 -6.86 -8.09 34.64
CA PRO A 64 -8.12 -8.72 35.01
C PRO A 64 -9.32 -7.93 34.44
N THR A 65 -10.29 -8.64 33.92
CA THR A 65 -11.54 -8.07 33.39
C THR A 65 -12.73 -8.64 34.14
N ALA A 66 -13.60 -7.77 34.63
CA ALA A 66 -14.87 -8.18 35.25
C ALA A 66 -16.03 -7.48 34.56
N THR A 67 -17.06 -8.23 34.17
CA THR A 67 -18.31 -7.73 33.64
C THR A 67 -19.44 -8.13 34.60
N ALA A 68 -20.20 -7.15 35.07
CA ALA A 68 -21.30 -7.35 36.02
C ALA A 68 -22.65 -7.00 35.36
N GLY A 69 -23.67 -7.83 35.65
CA GLY A 69 -25.06 -7.57 35.25
C GLY A 69 -25.81 -6.67 36.25
N GLN A 70 -27.14 -6.83 36.37
CA GLN A 70 -27.94 -6.03 37.30
C GLN A 70 -27.66 -6.42 38.76
N ASP A 71 -27.66 -5.45 39.69
CA ASP A 71 -27.47 -5.58 41.13
C ASP A 71 -26.22 -6.38 41.56
N THR A 72 -25.09 -6.09 40.91
CA THR A 72 -23.84 -6.84 41.13
C THR A 72 -22.66 -5.96 41.53
N THR A 73 -21.62 -6.56 42.12
CA THR A 73 -20.36 -5.90 42.45
C THR A 73 -19.22 -6.50 41.64
N ALA A 74 -18.47 -5.64 40.89
CA ALA A 74 -17.28 -6.06 40.14
C ALA A 74 -16.02 -5.39 40.72
N LYS A 75 -15.07 -6.16 41.25
CA LYS A 75 -13.85 -5.65 41.87
C LYS A 75 -12.62 -6.41 41.38
N PRO A 76 -12.10 -6.11 40.16
CA PRO A 76 -10.88 -6.73 39.69
C PRO A 76 -9.65 -6.18 40.43
N THR A 77 -8.75 -7.08 40.82
CA THR A 77 -7.50 -6.73 41.50
C THR A 77 -6.32 -7.20 40.67
N ALA A 78 -5.34 -6.30 40.43
CA ALA A 78 -4.09 -6.64 39.79
C ALA A 78 -2.91 -6.29 40.69
N THR A 79 -1.97 -7.23 40.85
CA THR A 79 -0.71 -7.02 41.59
C THR A 79 0.45 -7.32 40.63
N VAL A 80 1.41 -6.41 40.53
CA VAL A 80 2.55 -6.54 39.62
C VAL A 80 3.87 -6.25 40.33
N GLY A 81 4.96 -6.90 39.88
CA GLY A 81 6.33 -6.65 40.32
C GLY A 81 6.97 -5.47 39.61
N GLN A 82 8.30 -5.43 39.57
CA GLN A 82 9.08 -4.35 38.90
C GLN A 82 8.92 -4.40 37.37
N THR A 83 8.96 -3.24 36.72
CA THR A 83 8.88 -3.05 35.26
C THR A 83 7.61 -3.63 34.58
N THR A 84 6.48 -3.59 35.23
CA THR A 84 5.24 -4.21 34.75
C THR A 84 4.06 -3.24 34.70
N THR A 85 3.06 -3.54 33.88
CA THR A 85 1.84 -2.74 33.71
C THR A 85 0.65 -3.44 34.36
N ALA A 86 -0.07 -2.74 35.25
CA ALA A 86 -1.33 -3.21 35.82
C ALA A 86 -2.48 -2.38 35.29
N LYS A 87 -3.40 -2.99 34.55
CA LYS A 87 -4.59 -2.31 34.01
C LYS A 87 -5.86 -3.12 34.28
N PRO A 88 -6.42 -3.06 35.48
CA PRO A 88 -7.69 -3.70 35.78
C PRO A 88 -8.84 -2.95 35.09
N THR A 89 -9.78 -3.68 34.49
CA THR A 89 -10.97 -3.14 33.83
C THR A 89 -12.21 -3.70 34.49
N ALA A 90 -13.13 -2.83 34.91
CA ALA A 90 -14.42 -3.22 35.39
C ALA A 90 -15.52 -2.53 34.59
N THR A 91 -16.49 -3.30 34.10
CA THR A 91 -17.69 -2.80 33.43
C THR A 91 -18.90 -3.15 34.27
N ALA A 92 -19.70 -2.17 34.63
CA ALA A 92 -20.88 -2.33 35.46
C ALA A 92 -22.16 -2.00 34.66
N GLY A 93 -23.22 -2.78 34.88
CA GLY A 93 -24.57 -2.52 34.36
C GLY A 93 -25.37 -1.54 35.24
N GLN A 94 -26.71 -1.55 35.16
CA GLN A 94 -27.56 -0.70 35.99
C GLN A 94 -27.50 -1.13 37.47
N ASN A 95 -27.49 -0.14 38.40
CA ASN A 95 -27.45 -0.31 39.87
C ASN A 95 -26.21 -1.14 40.36
N THR A 96 -25.03 -0.97 39.78
CA THR A 96 -23.83 -1.71 40.13
C THR A 96 -22.69 -0.82 40.62
N THR A 97 -21.79 -1.41 41.44
CA THR A 97 -20.55 -0.74 41.85
C THR A 97 -19.35 -1.38 41.20
N ALA A 98 -18.49 -0.61 40.51
CA ALA A 98 -17.24 -1.09 39.90
C ALA A 98 -16.07 -0.28 40.45
N LYS A 99 -15.14 -0.95 41.16
CA LYS A 99 -13.95 -0.31 41.73
C LYS A 99 -12.68 -1.15 41.43
N PRO A 100 -11.90 -0.84 40.38
CA PRO A 100 -10.64 -1.52 40.13
C PRO A 100 -9.55 -1.08 41.11
N THR A 101 -8.71 -2.02 41.53
CA THR A 101 -7.55 -1.76 42.41
C THR A 101 -6.30 -2.29 41.77
N ALA A 102 -5.26 -1.45 41.65
CA ALA A 102 -3.92 -1.82 41.19
C ALA A 102 -2.88 -1.52 42.27
N ALA A 103 -2.00 -2.47 42.58
CA ALA A 103 -0.90 -2.31 43.52
C ALA A 103 0.41 -2.68 42.81
N ALA A 104 1.39 -1.76 42.85
CA ALA A 104 2.75 -1.98 42.37
C ALA A 104 3.71 -1.90 43.57
N SER A 105 4.64 -2.85 43.66
CA SER A 105 5.70 -2.83 44.69
C SER A 105 6.88 -2.03 44.14
N GLN A 106 7.10 -0.83 44.69
CA GLN A 106 8.30 -0.02 44.37
C GLN A 106 9.39 -0.26 45.39
N ILE A 107 10.59 -0.53 44.94
CA ILE A 107 11.81 -0.37 45.73
C ILE A 107 12.33 1.04 45.47
N PRO A 108 12.63 1.88 46.47
CA PRO A 108 13.13 3.24 46.26
C PRO A 108 14.53 3.18 45.66
N VAL A 109 14.71 3.72 44.47
CA VAL A 109 16.02 4.02 43.92
C VAL A 109 16.38 5.42 44.42
N ALA A 110 17.48 5.53 45.18
CA ALA A 110 18.01 6.79 45.63
C ALA A 110 18.40 7.68 44.42
N ALA A 111 17.91 8.89 44.41
CA ALA A 111 18.25 9.88 43.38
C ALA A 111 19.71 10.27 43.48
N PRO A 112 20.48 10.33 42.40
CA PRO A 112 21.78 11.01 42.41
C PRO A 112 21.56 12.52 42.37
N THR A 113 22.13 13.22 43.29
CA THR A 113 22.25 14.69 43.33
C THR A 113 23.04 15.17 42.11
N ALA A 114 22.42 15.96 41.26
CA ALA A 114 23.06 16.58 40.10
C ALA A 114 23.93 17.75 40.57
N ALA A 115 25.23 17.67 40.32
CA ALA A 115 26.16 18.82 40.42
C ALA A 115 26.04 19.64 39.12
N VAL A 116 25.76 20.93 39.29
CA VAL A 116 25.70 21.91 38.20
C VAL A 116 27.15 22.27 37.82
N SER A 117 27.49 22.08 36.54
CA SER A 117 28.76 22.57 35.98
C SER A 117 28.49 23.63 34.91
N PRO A 118 29.31 24.69 34.79
CA PRO A 118 28.96 25.89 34.05
C PRO A 118 29.14 25.75 32.54
N THR A 119 28.24 26.39 31.80
CA THR A 119 28.18 26.51 30.35
C THR A 119 29.45 27.17 29.76
N PRO A 120 30.06 26.62 28.71
CA PRO A 120 31.05 27.32 27.90
C PRO A 120 30.39 28.31 26.93
N LYS A 121 30.88 29.55 26.93
CA LYS A 121 30.53 30.56 25.91
C LYS A 121 31.08 30.16 24.55
N VAL A 122 30.21 30.12 23.53
CA VAL A 122 30.57 29.96 22.11
C VAL A 122 30.97 31.34 21.55
N PRO A 123 32.11 31.45 20.83
CA PRO A 123 32.47 32.69 20.12
C PRO A 123 31.60 32.86 18.84
N PRO A 124 31.42 34.10 18.36
CA PRO A 124 30.58 34.37 17.20
C PRO A 124 31.22 33.86 15.89
N ILE A 125 30.42 33.16 15.10
CA ILE A 125 30.80 32.69 13.77
C ILE A 125 30.72 33.85 12.78
N ALA A 126 31.79 34.06 12.03
CA ALA A 126 31.88 35.05 10.98
C ALA A 126 31.01 34.67 9.80
N THR A 127 30.18 35.61 9.34
CA THR A 127 29.38 35.52 8.11
C THR A 127 30.28 35.45 6.88
N ALA A 128 30.28 34.34 6.19
CA ALA A 128 30.86 34.21 4.84
C ALA A 128 29.91 34.80 3.79
N SER A 129 30.47 35.64 2.93
CA SER A 129 29.81 36.25 1.78
C SER A 129 29.45 35.20 0.73
N PRO A 130 28.30 35.30 0.02
CA PRO A 130 27.91 34.29 -0.96
C PRO A 130 28.82 34.35 -2.20
N THR A 131 29.38 33.19 -2.55
CA THR A 131 30.08 32.96 -3.81
C THR A 131 29.06 32.91 -4.95
N PRO A 132 29.31 33.49 -6.11
CA PRO A 132 28.37 33.46 -7.21
C PRO A 132 28.17 32.05 -7.79
N THR A 133 26.92 31.64 -7.89
CA THR A 133 26.49 30.38 -8.48
C THR A 133 26.88 30.32 -9.95
N ALA A 134 27.69 29.34 -10.31
CA ALA A 134 28.00 29.04 -11.71
C ALA A 134 26.74 28.51 -12.40
N THR A 135 26.44 29.06 -13.57
CA THR A 135 25.42 28.58 -14.50
C THR A 135 25.72 27.12 -14.87
N PRO A 136 24.78 26.17 -14.76
CA PRO A 136 25.06 24.81 -15.17
C PRO A 136 25.24 24.74 -16.68
N THR A 137 26.45 24.43 -17.11
CA THR A 137 26.76 24.03 -18.48
C THR A 137 26.19 22.62 -18.68
N ARG A 138 25.28 22.49 -19.64
CA ARG A 138 24.72 21.20 -20.09
C ARG A 138 25.84 20.22 -20.42
N ARG A 139 25.94 19.16 -19.62
CA ARG A 139 26.87 18.04 -19.83
C ARG A 139 26.39 17.22 -21.05
N PRO A 140 27.28 16.73 -21.92
CA PRO A 140 26.89 15.84 -23.01
C PRO A 140 26.27 14.56 -22.44
N ALA A 141 25.22 14.07 -23.07
CA ALA A 141 24.56 12.80 -22.72
C ALA A 141 25.55 11.63 -22.97
N THR A 142 26.19 11.21 -21.92
CA THR A 142 26.85 9.91 -21.83
C THR A 142 26.09 9.11 -20.80
N GLU A 143 25.63 7.94 -21.16
CA GLU A 143 25.07 6.78 -20.42
C GLU A 143 25.06 6.83 -18.88
N THR A 144 24.57 7.91 -18.28
CA THR A 144 24.38 8.00 -16.83
C THR A 144 22.87 8.04 -16.56
N ALA A 145 22.44 7.25 -15.61
CA ALA A 145 21.07 7.27 -15.11
C ALA A 145 20.63 8.70 -14.79
N SER A 146 19.37 9.05 -15.11
CA SER A 146 18.80 10.34 -14.67
C SER A 146 18.83 10.45 -13.15
N GLU A 147 18.74 11.68 -12.62
CA GLU A 147 18.72 11.91 -11.17
C GLU A 147 17.61 11.11 -10.46
N ALA A 148 16.46 10.90 -11.14
CA ALA A 148 15.37 10.12 -10.60
C ALA A 148 15.72 8.63 -10.48
N TYR A 149 16.39 8.04 -11.46
CA TYR A 149 16.82 6.62 -11.36
C TYR A 149 17.93 6.44 -10.33
N GLN A 150 18.83 7.41 -10.22
CA GLN A 150 19.83 7.41 -9.16
C GLN A 150 19.16 7.50 -7.79
N MET A 151 18.18 8.37 -7.62
CA MET A 151 17.41 8.47 -6.37
C MET A 151 16.76 7.13 -6.01
N VAL A 152 16.06 6.47 -6.94
CA VAL A 152 15.41 5.17 -6.68
C VAL A 152 16.43 4.08 -6.36
N HIS A 153 17.59 4.09 -7.00
CA HIS A 153 18.69 3.19 -6.65
C HIS A 153 19.20 3.44 -5.22
N ASP A 154 19.34 4.70 -4.82
CA ASP A 154 19.83 5.08 -3.50
C ASP A 154 18.79 4.76 -2.40
N LEU A 155 17.48 4.82 -2.73
CA LEU A 155 16.40 4.36 -1.85
C LEU A 155 16.53 2.88 -1.49
N GLY A 156 17.05 2.05 -2.38
CA GLY A 156 17.32 0.62 -2.16
C GLY A 156 16.09 -0.17 -1.74
N LEU A 157 16.16 -0.84 -0.58
CA LEU A 157 15.02 -1.52 0.04
C LEU A 157 14.39 -0.63 1.10
N GLY A 158 13.06 -0.51 1.07
CA GLY A 158 12.30 0.25 2.05
C GLY A 158 11.45 -0.62 2.99
N ILE A 159 11.02 -0.02 4.10
CA ILE A 159 10.07 -0.59 5.05
C ILE A 159 9.07 0.47 5.51
N ASN A 160 7.81 0.09 5.67
CA ASN A 160 6.78 0.95 6.25
C ASN A 160 6.79 0.86 7.79
N LEU A 161 6.61 1.99 8.45
CA LEU A 161 6.32 2.06 9.88
C LEU A 161 4.79 1.98 10.05
N GLY A 162 4.18 0.84 9.66
CA GLY A 162 2.73 0.67 9.64
C GLY A 162 2.10 0.52 11.03
N ASN A 163 0.80 0.82 11.15
CA ASN A 163 0.00 0.82 12.38
C ASN A 163 0.53 1.77 13.47
N THR A 164 1.11 2.90 13.07
CA THR A 164 1.65 3.92 13.99
C THR A 164 1.00 5.29 13.79
N MET A 165 1.64 6.17 13.02
CA MET A 165 1.15 7.54 12.83
C MET A 165 -0.10 7.62 11.92
N GLU A 166 -0.37 6.60 11.11
CA GLU A 166 -1.61 6.48 10.33
C GLU A 166 -2.77 5.87 11.12
N SER A 167 -2.52 5.36 12.32
CA SER A 167 -3.57 4.80 13.17
C SER A 167 -4.61 5.85 13.51
N VAL A 168 -5.88 5.51 13.28
CA VAL A 168 -7.03 6.40 13.50
C VAL A 168 -8.04 5.78 14.46
N SER A 169 -8.82 6.62 15.10
CA SER A 169 -9.93 6.19 15.98
C SER A 169 -11.19 6.97 15.64
N ARG A 170 -12.35 6.29 15.67
CA ARG A 170 -13.67 6.96 15.56
C ARG A 170 -13.91 7.95 16.71
N TYR A 171 -13.19 7.82 17.82
CA TYR A 171 -13.26 8.69 18.96
C TYR A 171 -12.03 9.59 19.04
N LYS A 172 -12.23 10.84 19.44
CA LYS A 172 -11.12 11.78 19.66
C LYS A 172 -10.26 11.27 20.83
N LEU A 173 -9.00 11.01 20.57
CA LEU A 173 -8.03 10.58 21.57
C LEU A 173 -7.31 11.81 22.17
N GLY A 174 -6.92 11.70 23.44
CA GLY A 174 -6.43 12.87 24.19
C GLY A 174 -4.94 13.19 24.02
N SER A 175 -4.18 12.37 23.26
CA SER A 175 -2.73 12.59 23.11
C SER A 175 -2.20 11.97 21.82
N VAL A 176 -1.03 12.47 21.37
CA VAL A 176 -0.32 11.92 20.21
C VAL A 176 -0.03 10.43 20.38
N ASN A 177 0.51 10.05 21.55
CA ASN A 177 0.84 8.66 21.85
C ASN A 177 -0.39 7.74 21.85
N ALA A 178 -1.57 8.26 22.24
CA ALA A 178 -2.80 7.46 22.19
C ALA A 178 -3.19 7.13 20.75
N TYR A 179 -2.98 8.03 19.79
CA TYR A 179 -3.17 7.75 18.37
C TYR A 179 -2.08 6.79 17.85
N GLU A 180 -0.81 7.10 18.08
CA GLU A 180 0.32 6.27 17.64
C GLU A 180 0.18 4.78 18.03
N THR A 181 -0.48 4.50 19.14
CA THR A 181 -0.59 3.13 19.69
C THR A 181 -1.99 2.52 19.60
N CYS A 182 -2.98 3.22 19.05
CA CYS A 182 -4.38 2.77 19.12
C CYS A 182 -4.67 1.50 18.30
N TRP A 183 -3.85 1.19 17.30
CA TRP A 183 -3.93 -0.07 16.53
C TRP A 183 -2.99 -1.15 17.05
N GLY A 184 -2.42 -0.95 18.25
CA GLY A 184 -1.64 -1.97 18.96
C GLY A 184 -0.13 -1.92 18.72
N ALA A 185 0.36 -0.99 17.91
CA ALA A 185 1.79 -0.77 17.79
C ALA A 185 2.38 -0.19 19.09
N PRO A 186 3.61 -0.51 19.45
CA PRO A 186 4.31 0.17 20.53
C PRO A 186 4.69 1.60 20.11
N THR A 187 4.90 2.49 21.09
CA THR A 187 5.49 3.79 20.81
C THR A 187 6.83 3.64 20.10
N THR A 188 7.01 4.32 18.98
CA THR A 188 8.22 4.22 18.16
C THR A 188 9.43 4.79 18.87
N THR A 189 10.53 4.06 18.87
CA THR A 189 11.80 4.48 19.49
C THR A 189 12.92 4.53 18.44
N LYS A 190 13.98 5.29 18.74
CA LYS A 190 15.18 5.32 17.91
C LYS A 190 15.76 3.93 17.69
N ALA A 191 15.79 3.08 18.71
CA ALA A 191 16.31 1.71 18.62
C ALA A 191 15.56 0.85 17.59
N MET A 192 14.24 1.06 17.43
CA MET A 192 13.47 0.36 16.38
C MET A 192 13.95 0.77 14.99
N ILE A 193 14.17 2.05 14.75
CA ILE A 193 14.64 2.56 13.47
C ILE A 193 16.09 2.17 13.21
N ASP A 194 16.96 2.24 14.23
CA ASP A 194 18.34 1.76 14.16
C ASP A 194 18.38 0.26 13.74
N GLY A 195 17.47 -0.54 14.30
CA GLY A 195 17.33 -1.95 13.95
C GLY A 195 16.84 -2.18 12.50
N MET A 196 15.95 -1.32 11.97
CA MET A 196 15.51 -1.37 10.56
C MET A 196 16.70 -1.07 9.64
N LYS A 197 17.50 -0.05 9.94
CA LYS A 197 18.75 0.23 9.20
C LYS A 197 19.71 -0.95 9.24
N ASN A 198 19.91 -1.56 10.42
CA ASN A 198 20.79 -2.73 10.57
C ASN A 198 20.27 -3.96 9.85
N ALA A 199 18.97 -4.07 9.61
CA ALA A 199 18.36 -5.12 8.77
C ALA A 199 18.55 -4.88 7.26
N GLY A 200 19.14 -3.75 6.86
CA GLY A 200 19.47 -3.42 5.48
C GLY A 200 18.47 -2.47 4.79
N PHE A 201 17.46 -1.96 5.49
CA PHE A 201 16.55 -0.98 4.90
C PHE A 201 17.20 0.40 4.82
N LYS A 202 17.17 0.99 3.62
CA LYS A 202 17.68 2.34 3.36
C LYS A 202 16.59 3.41 3.40
N THR A 203 15.33 2.99 3.23
CA THR A 203 14.17 3.88 3.16
C THR A 203 13.15 3.46 4.20
N ILE A 204 12.59 4.44 4.90
CA ILE A 204 11.41 4.25 5.75
C ILE A 204 10.25 5.07 5.19
N ARG A 205 9.09 4.44 5.00
CA ARG A 205 7.84 5.15 4.74
C ARG A 205 7.09 5.30 6.06
N ILE A 206 6.74 6.52 6.39
CA ILE A 206 6.00 6.90 7.60
C ILE A 206 4.61 7.35 7.16
N PRO A 207 3.63 6.44 7.12
CA PRO A 207 2.23 6.78 6.86
C PRO A 207 1.71 7.69 7.99
N VAL A 208 0.92 8.75 7.65
CA VAL A 208 0.44 9.70 8.65
C VAL A 208 -1.03 10.05 8.46
N ALA A 209 -1.80 9.95 9.54
CA ALA A 209 -3.18 10.44 9.65
C ALA A 209 -3.18 11.84 10.32
N TRP A 210 -3.04 12.87 9.52
CA TRP A 210 -2.92 14.25 10.01
C TRP A 210 -4.19 14.75 10.70
N SER A 211 -5.37 14.23 10.31
CA SER A 211 -6.65 14.58 10.91
C SER A 211 -6.79 14.20 12.39
N ASN A 212 -5.91 13.32 12.90
CA ASN A 212 -5.94 12.89 14.30
C ASN A 212 -5.86 14.04 15.29
N MET A 213 -5.06 15.06 14.97
CA MET A 213 -4.85 16.20 15.87
C MET A 213 -4.87 17.53 15.10
N VAL A 214 -6.01 17.81 14.49
CA VAL A 214 -6.27 19.02 13.71
C VAL A 214 -7.33 19.87 14.41
N SER A 215 -7.34 21.20 14.14
CA SER A 215 -8.34 22.11 14.67
C SER A 215 -9.73 21.85 14.07
N ASP A 216 -10.76 22.01 14.90
CA ASP A 216 -12.17 21.82 14.51
C ASP A 216 -12.81 23.13 13.95
N ASP A 217 -12.03 24.19 13.74
CA ASP A 217 -12.49 25.52 13.30
C ASP A 217 -12.65 25.64 11.77
N GLY A 218 -12.48 24.55 11.05
CA GLY A 218 -12.52 24.50 9.59
C GLY A 218 -11.28 25.08 8.90
N ASN A 219 -10.23 25.45 9.63
CA ASN A 219 -8.92 25.84 9.08
C ASN A 219 -7.99 24.65 8.93
N TYR A 220 -8.32 23.53 9.57
CA TYR A 220 -7.53 22.30 9.52
C TYR A 220 -6.07 22.49 9.97
N THR A 221 -5.88 23.27 11.06
CA THR A 221 -4.54 23.50 11.60
C THR A 221 -4.05 22.27 12.35
N ILE A 222 -2.97 21.67 11.88
CA ILE A 222 -2.33 20.52 12.51
C ILE A 222 -1.63 20.96 13.79
N SER A 223 -1.79 20.20 14.88
CA SER A 223 -1.18 20.56 16.14
C SER A 223 0.36 20.42 16.10
N ASP A 224 1.06 21.35 16.74
CA ASP A 224 2.53 21.28 16.85
C ASP A 224 3.01 20.01 17.53
N GLY A 225 2.26 19.49 18.51
CA GLY A 225 2.59 18.25 19.19
C GLY A 225 2.61 17.06 18.24
N TYR A 226 1.68 17.01 17.28
CA TYR A 226 1.63 15.96 16.26
C TYR A 226 2.76 16.09 15.24
N PHE A 227 3.01 17.31 14.76
CA PHE A 227 4.17 17.59 13.91
C PHE A 227 5.48 17.23 14.59
N ASN A 228 5.67 17.63 15.85
CA ASN A 228 6.88 17.32 16.60
C ASN A 228 7.14 15.82 16.70
N ARG A 229 6.06 15.01 16.87
CA ARG A 229 6.22 13.54 16.95
C ARG A 229 6.59 12.93 15.60
N VAL A 230 5.95 13.33 14.51
CA VAL A 230 6.33 12.89 13.17
C VAL A 230 7.78 13.29 12.88
N GLU A 231 8.15 14.53 13.20
CA GLU A 231 9.49 15.08 13.01
C GLU A 231 10.55 14.34 13.85
N GLU A 232 10.22 13.92 15.07
CA GLU A 232 11.06 13.10 15.94
C GLU A 232 11.35 11.73 15.31
N ILE A 233 10.30 11.05 14.79
CA ILE A 233 10.44 9.74 14.13
C ILE A 233 11.25 9.88 12.83
N MET A 234 10.99 10.92 12.03
CA MET A 234 11.81 11.27 10.86
C MET A 234 13.28 11.46 11.26
N GLY A 235 13.53 12.16 12.38
CA GLY A 235 14.88 12.39 12.90
C GLY A 235 15.62 11.10 13.19
N TYR A 236 14.97 10.09 13.77
CA TYR A 236 15.59 8.78 14.02
C TYR A 236 16.08 8.10 12.73
N ALA A 237 15.35 8.26 11.64
CA ALA A 237 15.74 7.71 10.34
C ALA A 237 16.85 8.52 9.68
N LEU A 238 16.74 9.86 9.71
CA LEU A 238 17.74 10.76 9.14
C LEU A 238 19.09 10.67 9.86
N ASP A 239 19.10 10.47 11.18
CA ASP A 239 20.31 10.21 11.97
C ASP A 239 21.04 8.92 11.53
N ASN A 240 20.32 7.99 10.89
CA ASN A 240 20.83 6.75 10.34
C ASN A 240 21.12 6.84 8.82
N ASP A 241 21.13 8.04 8.26
CA ASP A 241 21.30 8.25 6.82
C ASP A 241 20.30 7.40 6.00
N MET A 242 19.04 7.37 6.43
CA MET A 242 17.92 6.74 5.72
C MET A 242 17.11 7.80 4.97
N TYR A 243 16.51 7.38 3.87
CA TYR A 243 15.46 8.17 3.22
C TYR A 243 14.13 8.01 3.96
N VAL A 244 13.33 9.08 3.94
CA VAL A 244 12.04 9.13 4.61
C VAL A 244 10.97 9.53 3.63
N ILE A 245 9.93 8.70 3.47
CA ILE A 245 8.72 9.03 2.72
C ILE A 245 7.61 9.37 3.70
N VAL A 246 6.98 10.54 3.54
CA VAL A 246 5.85 11.01 4.37
C VAL A 246 4.66 11.33 3.49
N ASN A 247 3.46 10.90 3.87
CA ASN A 247 2.24 11.10 3.10
C ASN A 247 1.07 11.64 3.94
N ILE A 248 -0.10 11.74 3.29
CA ILE A 248 -1.42 11.72 3.94
C ILE A 248 -1.99 10.35 3.63
N HIS A 249 -2.19 9.51 4.68
CA HIS A 249 -2.66 8.14 4.53
C HIS A 249 -4.20 8.07 4.54
N TYR A 250 -4.81 6.93 4.93
CA TYR A 250 -6.28 6.79 5.03
C TYR A 250 -6.93 7.95 5.81
N ASP A 251 -6.30 8.36 6.89
CA ASP A 251 -6.59 9.59 7.63
C ASP A 251 -8.08 9.73 8.05
N GLY A 252 -8.66 8.60 8.48
CA GLY A 252 -10.06 8.52 8.88
C GLY A 252 -11.07 8.53 7.72
N GLY A 253 -10.63 8.40 6.49
CA GLY A 253 -11.48 8.26 5.30
C GLY A 253 -12.19 9.54 4.87
N TRP A 254 -11.71 10.72 5.28
CA TRP A 254 -12.32 11.99 4.86
C TRP A 254 -12.24 12.25 3.34
N TRP A 255 -11.45 11.49 2.62
CA TRP A 255 -11.29 11.54 1.16
C TRP A 255 -12.60 11.39 0.39
N GLY A 256 -13.57 10.62 0.92
CA GLY A 256 -14.92 10.53 0.37
C GLY A 256 -15.66 11.86 0.29
N GLN A 257 -15.17 12.92 0.95
CA GLN A 257 -15.75 14.28 0.81
C GLN A 257 -15.60 14.82 -0.62
N PHE A 258 -14.60 14.39 -1.38
CA PHE A 258 -14.41 14.84 -2.76
C PHE A 258 -15.56 14.43 -3.68
N GLY A 259 -16.16 13.25 -3.47
CA GLY A 259 -17.32 12.77 -4.22
C GLY A 259 -18.66 12.96 -3.49
N ALA A 260 -18.67 13.57 -2.30
CA ALA A 260 -19.79 13.57 -1.38
C ALA A 260 -21.12 13.99 -2.01
N CYS A 261 -22.17 13.29 -1.57
CA CYS A 261 -23.56 13.54 -1.93
C CYS A 261 -24.42 13.75 -0.69
N LYS A 262 -25.59 14.36 -0.89
CA LYS A 262 -26.63 14.55 0.13
C LYS A 262 -28.01 14.39 -0.48
N LYS A 263 -29.03 14.22 0.36
CA LYS A 263 -30.44 14.32 -0.07
C LYS A 263 -30.85 15.80 -0.14
N ASP A 264 -31.51 16.20 -1.23
CA ASP A 264 -32.15 17.48 -1.34
C ASP A 264 -33.52 17.49 -0.58
N SER A 265 -34.26 18.61 -0.60
CA SER A 265 -35.56 18.73 0.08
C SER A 265 -36.64 17.80 -0.52
N ALA A 266 -36.46 17.29 -1.73
CA ALA A 266 -37.34 16.34 -2.38
C ALA A 266 -36.89 14.86 -2.17
N GLY A 267 -35.75 14.63 -1.48
CA GLY A 267 -35.21 13.32 -1.22
C GLY A 267 -34.28 12.79 -2.33
N ASN A 268 -33.98 13.57 -3.36
CA ASN A 268 -33.05 13.14 -4.42
C ASN A 268 -31.61 13.22 -3.95
N ILE A 269 -30.77 12.29 -4.42
CA ILE A 269 -29.33 12.31 -4.20
C ILE A 269 -28.70 13.34 -5.13
N VAL A 270 -28.06 14.35 -4.56
CA VAL A 270 -27.37 15.42 -5.27
C VAL A 270 -25.97 15.63 -4.70
N ALA A 271 -25.08 16.25 -5.47
CA ALA A 271 -23.74 16.59 -5.01
C ALA A 271 -23.78 17.50 -3.76
N ASP A 272 -22.93 17.21 -2.77
CA ASP A 272 -22.72 18.08 -1.62
C ASP A 272 -21.50 18.99 -1.87
N GLU A 273 -21.73 20.08 -2.58
CA GLU A 273 -20.68 21.05 -2.94
C GLU A 273 -19.97 21.64 -1.72
N THR A 274 -20.66 21.73 -0.57
CA THR A 274 -20.05 22.20 0.68
C THR A 274 -18.97 21.24 1.18
N ARG A 275 -19.28 19.94 1.19
CA ARG A 275 -18.31 18.91 1.57
C ARG A 275 -17.20 18.77 0.53
N ARG A 276 -17.51 18.82 -0.76
CA ARG A 276 -16.51 18.79 -1.84
C ARG A 276 -15.53 19.96 -1.72
N ALA A 277 -16.01 21.16 -1.47
CA ALA A 277 -15.16 22.32 -1.22
C ALA A 277 -14.31 22.18 0.07
N ALA A 278 -14.88 21.58 1.12
CA ALA A 278 -14.15 21.31 2.35
C ALA A 278 -13.01 20.30 2.16
N ALA A 279 -13.17 19.29 1.28
CA ALA A 279 -12.12 18.36 0.92
C ALA A 279 -10.90 19.08 0.34
N TRP A 280 -11.11 19.95 -0.65
CA TRP A 280 -10.05 20.77 -1.24
C TRP A 280 -9.36 21.65 -0.20
N LYS A 281 -10.14 22.36 0.63
CA LYS A 281 -9.59 23.22 1.68
C LYS A 281 -8.73 22.42 2.66
N ARG A 282 -9.16 21.22 3.06
CA ARG A 282 -8.42 20.32 3.96
C ARG A 282 -7.12 19.85 3.32
N TYR A 283 -7.18 19.32 2.11
CA TYR A 283 -6.01 18.84 1.38
C TYR A 283 -4.95 19.92 1.19
N GLU A 284 -5.38 21.09 0.72
CA GLU A 284 -4.47 22.23 0.55
C GLU A 284 -3.89 22.73 1.87
N SER A 285 -4.71 22.78 2.94
CA SER A 285 -4.24 23.19 4.27
C SER A 285 -3.17 22.23 4.80
N TYR A 286 -3.39 20.92 4.67
CA TYR A 286 -2.40 19.94 5.11
C TYR A 286 -1.09 20.07 4.34
N TRP A 287 -1.12 20.06 3.02
CA TRP A 287 0.11 20.15 2.23
C TRP A 287 0.84 21.48 2.39
N LYS A 288 0.13 22.60 2.56
CA LYS A 288 0.77 23.89 2.88
C LYS A 288 1.53 23.84 4.22
N GLN A 289 0.93 23.24 5.25
CA GLN A 289 1.56 23.12 6.57
C GLN A 289 2.72 22.11 6.56
N ILE A 290 2.53 20.93 5.94
CA ILE A 290 3.57 19.89 5.82
C ILE A 290 4.76 20.44 5.05
N SER A 291 4.52 21.07 3.90
CA SER A 291 5.56 21.64 3.05
C SER A 291 6.34 22.73 3.78
N GLU A 292 5.66 23.65 4.47
CA GLU A 292 6.30 24.73 5.25
C GLU A 292 7.13 24.16 6.39
N ARG A 293 6.59 23.19 7.13
CA ARG A 293 7.26 22.58 8.28
C ARG A 293 8.55 21.85 7.89
N PHE A 294 8.51 21.12 6.76
CA PHE A 294 9.58 20.21 6.38
C PHE A 294 10.49 20.74 5.25
N LYS A 295 10.29 21.95 4.75
CA LYS A 295 11.12 22.53 3.67
C LYS A 295 12.61 22.68 4.01
N LYS A 296 12.97 22.64 5.30
CA LYS A 296 14.35 22.70 5.78
C LYS A 296 15.14 21.40 5.61
N TYR A 297 14.44 20.24 5.48
CA TYR A 297 15.08 18.94 5.35
C TYR A 297 15.64 18.72 3.95
N SER A 298 16.74 17.95 3.88
CA SER A 298 17.42 17.60 2.64
C SER A 298 16.55 16.75 1.69
N GLY A 299 17.09 16.37 0.55
CA GLY A 299 16.48 15.44 -0.41
C GLY A 299 16.25 14.03 0.14
N HIS A 300 16.77 13.69 1.33
CA HIS A 300 16.42 12.43 2.00
C HIS A 300 14.96 12.37 2.46
N VAL A 301 14.24 13.50 2.52
CA VAL A 301 12.81 13.52 2.80
C VAL A 301 12.03 13.65 1.49
N ILE A 302 11.16 12.71 1.21
CA ILE A 302 10.30 12.62 0.03
C ILE A 302 8.86 12.80 0.50
N PHE A 303 8.06 13.57 -0.24
CA PHE A 303 6.64 13.71 0.02
C PHE A 303 5.85 12.85 -0.97
N GLU A 304 4.87 12.11 -0.46
CA GLU A 304 3.95 11.30 -1.24
C GLU A 304 2.55 11.92 -1.18
N SER A 305 1.94 12.18 -2.33
CA SER A 305 0.72 13.00 -2.48
C SER A 305 -0.49 12.48 -1.72
N ALA A 306 -0.63 11.17 -1.61
CA ALA A 306 -1.67 10.43 -0.90
C ALA A 306 -1.25 8.96 -0.78
N ASN A 307 -2.12 8.13 -0.20
CA ASN A 307 -2.01 6.68 -0.17
C ASN A 307 -2.98 6.06 -1.21
N GLU A 308 -3.79 5.08 -0.84
CA GLU A 308 -4.76 4.33 -1.66
C GLU A 308 -6.09 5.06 -1.89
N GLU A 309 -6.22 6.29 -1.44
CA GLU A 309 -7.51 6.99 -1.44
C GLU A 309 -7.81 7.70 -2.74
N LEU A 310 -6.80 7.95 -3.58
CA LEU A 310 -6.99 8.61 -4.87
C LEU A 310 -7.54 7.64 -5.92
N GLY A 311 -8.86 7.55 -5.99
CA GLY A 311 -9.57 6.69 -6.93
C GLY A 311 -10.97 6.34 -6.46
N THR A 312 -11.24 5.07 -6.25
CA THR A 312 -12.58 4.57 -5.87
C THR A 312 -13.05 5.12 -4.54
N ARG A 313 -12.14 5.32 -3.57
CA ARG A 313 -12.44 5.84 -2.23
C ARG A 313 -12.89 7.31 -2.21
N LEU A 314 -12.74 8.05 -3.31
CA LEU A 314 -13.30 9.39 -3.45
C LEU A 314 -14.85 9.40 -3.42
N ASN A 315 -15.48 8.24 -3.57
CA ASN A 315 -16.93 8.03 -3.43
C ASN A 315 -17.32 7.33 -2.12
N ASP A 316 -16.40 7.10 -1.19
CA ASP A 316 -16.71 6.43 0.07
C ASP A 316 -17.76 7.21 0.86
N ALA A 317 -18.70 6.47 1.46
CA ALA A 317 -19.71 7.06 2.31
C ALA A 317 -19.09 7.68 3.57
N LEU A 318 -19.70 8.74 4.06
CA LEU A 318 -19.21 9.52 5.19
C LEU A 318 -20.23 9.63 6.30
N ASN A 319 -19.77 9.61 7.53
CA ASN A 319 -20.60 9.98 8.68
C ASN A 319 -20.90 11.50 8.72
N SER A 320 -21.70 11.92 9.70
CA SER A 320 -22.10 13.33 9.87
C SER A 320 -20.91 14.29 10.03
N ASN A 321 -19.80 13.79 10.58
CA ASN A 321 -18.56 14.56 10.81
C ASN A 321 -17.64 14.60 9.57
N GLY A 322 -18.01 13.93 8.48
CA GLY A 322 -17.24 13.91 7.23
C GLY A 322 -16.06 12.93 7.22
N TYR A 323 -16.13 11.84 8.00
CA TYR A 323 -15.17 10.73 8.03
C TYR A 323 -15.82 9.43 7.56
N GLY A 324 -15.02 8.48 7.09
CA GLY A 324 -15.46 7.17 6.61
C GLY A 324 -15.90 6.17 7.68
N PHE A 325 -16.02 6.59 8.95
CA PHE A 325 -16.54 5.75 10.04
C PHE A 325 -18.07 5.74 10.02
N THR A 326 -18.67 4.75 9.36
CA THR A 326 -20.10 4.66 9.14
C THR A 326 -20.83 3.59 9.97
N GLU A 327 -20.11 2.86 10.84
CA GLU A 327 -20.63 1.71 11.57
C GLU A 327 -21.80 2.03 12.53
N ASP A 328 -21.87 3.27 12.98
CA ASP A 328 -22.94 3.73 13.89
C ASP A 328 -24.11 4.42 13.16
N MET A 329 -24.08 4.45 11.80
CA MET A 329 -25.12 5.05 10.98
C MET A 329 -26.16 4.01 10.57
N SER A 330 -27.42 4.43 10.41
CA SER A 330 -28.41 3.58 9.76
C SER A 330 -28.08 3.42 8.27
N SER A 331 -28.44 2.29 7.68
CA SER A 331 -28.21 2.03 6.24
C SER A 331 -28.85 3.13 5.35
N ASP A 332 -29.95 3.71 5.77
CA ASP A 332 -30.68 4.73 5.01
C ASP A 332 -30.01 6.12 5.06
N ASP A 333 -29.10 6.33 6.01
CA ASP A 333 -28.34 7.57 6.17
C ASP A 333 -26.95 7.49 5.49
N ILE A 334 -26.52 6.29 5.07
CA ILE A 334 -25.26 6.08 4.37
C ILE A 334 -25.43 6.47 2.89
N ILE A 335 -24.79 7.56 2.48
CA ILE A 335 -24.82 8.05 1.10
C ILE A 335 -23.40 8.03 0.56
N SER A 336 -23.16 7.19 -0.44
CA SER A 336 -21.89 7.17 -1.18
C SER A 336 -21.82 8.36 -2.15
N GLY A 337 -20.61 8.73 -2.54
CA GLY A 337 -20.35 9.69 -3.60
C GLY A 337 -20.89 9.20 -4.96
N ASN A 338 -20.98 10.11 -5.93
CA ASN A 338 -21.55 9.82 -7.24
C ASN A 338 -20.64 10.19 -8.41
N LEU A 339 -19.35 10.36 -8.19
CA LEU A 339 -18.41 10.57 -9.28
C LEU A 339 -18.37 9.34 -10.20
N THR A 340 -18.47 9.55 -11.49
CA THR A 340 -18.18 8.54 -12.51
C THR A 340 -16.69 8.19 -12.53
N ASP A 341 -16.32 7.11 -13.21
CA ASP A 341 -14.91 6.73 -13.32
C ASP A 341 -14.08 7.83 -14.00
N ASP A 342 -14.57 8.44 -15.05
CA ASP A 342 -13.87 9.52 -15.75
C ASP A 342 -13.70 10.76 -14.85
N GLU A 343 -14.72 11.12 -14.06
CA GLU A 343 -14.63 12.21 -13.09
C GLU A 343 -13.63 11.88 -11.97
N LYS A 344 -13.55 10.62 -11.51
CA LYS A 344 -12.55 10.20 -10.52
C LYS A 344 -11.13 10.30 -11.09
N TYR A 345 -10.87 9.83 -12.32
CA TYR A 345 -9.56 10.00 -12.95
C TYR A 345 -9.18 11.46 -13.13
N ALA A 346 -10.12 12.29 -13.61
CA ALA A 346 -9.89 13.73 -13.77
C ALA A 346 -9.55 14.40 -12.42
N LEU A 347 -10.26 14.00 -11.36
CA LEU A 347 -10.06 14.52 -10.01
C LEU A 347 -8.73 14.07 -9.40
N VAL A 348 -8.36 12.80 -9.55
CA VAL A 348 -7.06 12.27 -9.13
C VAL A 348 -5.91 13.05 -9.78
N ASN A 349 -6.00 13.30 -11.09
CA ASN A 349 -5.00 14.10 -11.81
C ASN A 349 -4.93 15.55 -11.26
N GLN A 350 -6.08 16.16 -10.93
CA GLN A 350 -6.13 17.50 -10.33
C GLN A 350 -5.54 17.53 -8.92
N ILE A 351 -5.83 16.53 -8.09
CA ILE A 351 -5.30 16.43 -6.71
C ILE A 351 -3.77 16.29 -6.76
N ASN A 352 -3.25 15.40 -7.61
CA ASN A 352 -1.82 15.21 -7.79
C ASN A 352 -1.12 16.49 -8.33
N GLN A 353 -1.73 17.20 -9.29
CA GLN A 353 -1.19 18.47 -9.76
C GLN A 353 -1.17 19.52 -8.64
N LYS A 354 -2.25 19.64 -7.87
CA LYS A 354 -2.35 20.56 -6.73
C LYS A 354 -1.26 20.30 -5.68
N PHE A 355 -0.96 19.02 -5.42
CA PHE A 355 0.15 18.63 -4.54
C PHE A 355 1.49 19.18 -5.03
N VAL A 356 1.84 18.96 -6.29
CA VAL A 356 3.09 19.45 -6.88
C VAL A 356 3.16 20.97 -6.78
N ASP A 357 2.09 21.67 -7.17
CA ASP A 357 2.02 23.13 -7.15
C ASP A 357 2.26 23.69 -5.74
N ILE A 358 1.62 23.13 -4.72
CA ILE A 358 1.76 23.56 -3.33
C ILE A 358 3.19 23.34 -2.83
N VAL A 359 3.74 22.16 -3.07
CA VAL A 359 5.08 21.83 -2.59
C VAL A 359 6.13 22.73 -3.25
N ARG A 360 6.08 22.89 -4.57
CA ARG A 360 7.03 23.76 -5.30
C ARG A 360 6.93 25.22 -4.86
N ALA A 361 5.71 25.73 -4.67
CA ALA A 361 5.47 27.11 -4.21
C ALA A 361 5.99 27.39 -2.80
N SER A 362 6.17 26.38 -1.95
CA SER A 362 6.66 26.58 -0.58
C SER A 362 8.15 26.93 -0.51
N GLY A 363 8.91 26.72 -1.57
CA GLY A 363 10.33 27.09 -1.68
C GLY A 363 11.25 26.28 -0.75
N GLY A 364 12.43 26.83 -0.45
CA GLY A 364 13.46 26.11 0.29
C GLY A 364 13.89 24.84 -0.43
N ASN A 365 14.19 23.76 0.29
CA ASN A 365 14.56 22.48 -0.32
C ASN A 365 13.41 21.80 -1.08
N ASN A 366 12.16 22.25 -0.89
CA ASN A 366 11.01 21.75 -1.63
C ASN A 366 11.04 22.15 -3.12
N ALA A 367 11.78 23.19 -3.48
CA ALA A 367 11.96 23.57 -4.88
C ALA A 367 12.55 22.43 -5.73
N ASN A 368 13.45 21.61 -5.14
CA ASN A 368 14.13 20.52 -5.83
C ASN A 368 13.87 19.14 -5.17
N ARG A 369 12.88 19.05 -4.28
CA ARG A 369 12.55 17.80 -3.60
C ARG A 369 11.97 16.78 -4.58
N PHE A 370 12.37 15.51 -4.48
CA PHE A 370 11.67 14.43 -5.15
C PHE A 370 10.27 14.27 -4.59
N LEU A 371 9.28 14.15 -5.47
CA LEU A 371 7.88 13.99 -5.13
C LEU A 371 7.37 12.65 -5.64
N LEU A 372 6.64 11.96 -4.79
CA LEU A 372 6.05 10.66 -5.08
C LEU A 372 4.56 10.86 -5.33
N ILE A 373 4.12 10.54 -6.54
CA ILE A 373 2.77 10.78 -7.02
C ILE A 373 1.95 9.51 -6.88
N ALA A 374 0.90 9.54 -6.08
CA ALA A 374 0.05 8.39 -5.85
C ALA A 374 -0.67 7.98 -7.15
N GLY A 375 -0.58 6.71 -7.51
CA GLY A 375 -1.34 6.10 -8.59
C GLY A 375 -2.83 6.04 -8.26
N TYR A 376 -3.66 5.75 -9.27
CA TYR A 376 -5.10 5.56 -9.04
C TYR A 376 -5.34 4.30 -8.19
N ASP A 377 -5.93 4.45 -7.00
CA ASP A 377 -6.03 3.40 -5.95
C ASP A 377 -4.67 2.76 -5.59
N THR A 378 -3.54 3.34 -5.99
CA THR A 378 -2.21 2.72 -6.04
C THR A 378 -2.16 1.37 -6.75
N ASP A 379 -3.18 1.06 -7.54
CA ASP A 379 -3.31 -0.16 -8.33
C ASP A 379 -2.54 -0.02 -9.66
N ILE A 380 -1.74 -1.03 -10.00
CA ILE A 380 -0.90 -1.02 -11.21
C ILE A 380 -1.74 -0.86 -12.48
N SER A 381 -2.81 -1.65 -12.63
CA SER A 381 -3.61 -1.66 -13.85
C SER A 381 -4.37 -0.35 -14.03
N LYS A 382 -4.98 0.16 -12.95
CA LYS A 382 -5.70 1.44 -12.96
C LYS A 382 -4.76 2.65 -13.14
N THR A 383 -3.56 2.59 -12.57
CA THR A 383 -2.54 3.63 -12.75
C THR A 383 -2.01 3.65 -14.19
N CYS A 384 -1.95 2.50 -14.86
CA CYS A 384 -1.59 2.40 -16.28
C CYS A 384 -2.73 2.76 -17.25
N ASP A 385 -3.96 3.04 -16.78
CA ASP A 385 -5.05 3.53 -17.61
C ASP A 385 -4.69 4.87 -18.27
N THR A 386 -5.04 5.05 -19.53
CA THR A 386 -4.72 6.26 -20.30
C THR A 386 -5.34 7.55 -19.75
N ARG A 387 -6.35 7.45 -18.89
CA ARG A 387 -6.98 8.58 -18.18
C ARG A 387 -6.12 9.10 -17.04
N TYR A 388 -5.28 8.25 -16.41
CA TYR A 388 -4.30 8.69 -15.42
C TYR A 388 -3.17 9.48 -16.09
N LYS A 389 -2.84 10.64 -15.55
CA LYS A 389 -1.80 11.52 -16.06
C LYS A 389 -0.85 11.93 -14.96
N MET A 390 0.44 11.86 -15.24
CA MET A 390 1.43 12.48 -14.37
C MET A 390 1.24 14.00 -14.35
N PRO A 391 1.37 14.63 -13.16
CA PRO A 391 1.35 16.09 -13.09
C PRO A 391 2.54 16.70 -13.84
N THR A 392 2.38 17.95 -14.26
CA THR A 392 3.50 18.76 -14.73
C THR A 392 4.32 19.29 -13.55
N ASP A 393 5.62 19.37 -13.72
CA ASP A 393 6.52 19.92 -12.70
C ASP A 393 7.42 21.02 -13.31
N THR A 394 7.87 21.95 -12.49
CA THR A 394 8.86 22.98 -12.89
C THR A 394 10.28 22.42 -12.92
N ILE A 395 10.51 21.24 -12.38
CA ILE A 395 11.79 20.57 -12.31
C ILE A 395 11.70 19.22 -13.06
N GLU A 396 12.55 19.05 -14.04
CA GLU A 396 12.64 17.78 -14.79
C GLU A 396 13.15 16.64 -13.90
N SER A 397 12.66 15.42 -14.13
CA SER A 397 13.13 14.19 -13.50
C SER A 397 13.07 14.15 -11.96
N HIS A 398 12.13 14.89 -11.34
CA HIS A 398 11.94 14.90 -9.89
C HIS A 398 10.60 14.35 -9.43
N LEU A 399 9.85 13.69 -10.32
CA LEU A 399 8.61 12.98 -10.01
C LEU A 399 8.81 11.48 -10.12
N MET A 400 8.21 10.75 -9.18
CA MET A 400 8.16 9.29 -9.12
C MET A 400 6.70 8.87 -8.95
N VAL A 401 6.36 7.62 -9.28
CA VAL A 401 4.99 7.08 -9.15
C VAL A 401 4.92 6.08 -8.01
N SER A 402 3.89 6.20 -7.16
CA SER A 402 3.59 5.24 -6.09
C SER A 402 2.50 4.27 -6.52
N VAL A 403 2.77 2.97 -6.40
CA VAL A 403 1.79 1.88 -6.53
C VAL A 403 2.03 0.86 -5.43
N HIS A 404 1.02 0.04 -5.13
CA HIS A 404 1.11 -1.06 -4.17
C HIS A 404 0.97 -2.39 -4.89
N TYR A 405 1.52 -3.46 -4.30
CA TYR A 405 1.46 -4.78 -4.92
C TYR A 405 1.02 -5.87 -3.93
N TYR A 406 -0.27 -6.15 -3.95
CA TYR A 406 -0.91 -7.21 -3.16
C TYR A 406 -1.61 -8.24 -4.06
N SER A 407 -1.00 -8.53 -5.24
CA SER A 407 -1.57 -9.49 -6.20
C SER A 407 -0.90 -10.86 -6.14
N PRO A 408 -1.71 -11.94 -6.05
CA PRO A 408 -3.16 -11.93 -5.93
C PRO A 408 -3.62 -11.61 -4.50
N TYR A 409 -4.66 -10.78 -4.37
CA TYR A 409 -5.21 -10.31 -3.09
C TYR A 409 -5.51 -11.46 -2.10
N GLY A 410 -6.09 -12.54 -2.60
CA GLY A 410 -6.40 -13.72 -1.78
C GLY A 410 -5.18 -14.37 -1.11
N TYR A 411 -3.99 -14.21 -1.70
CA TYR A 411 -2.74 -14.68 -1.14
C TYR A 411 -2.13 -13.64 -0.19
N CYS A 412 -2.10 -12.39 -0.63
CA CYS A 412 -1.36 -11.34 0.10
C CYS A 412 -2.11 -10.86 1.36
N ASP A 413 -3.45 -10.76 1.33
CA ASP A 413 -4.21 -10.05 2.36
C ASP A 413 -5.30 -10.89 3.05
N ILE A 414 -5.79 -11.96 2.43
CA ILE A 414 -6.79 -12.82 3.09
C ILE A 414 -6.11 -13.85 3.99
N ALA A 415 -6.16 -13.63 5.32
CA ALA A 415 -5.54 -14.49 6.31
C ALA A 415 -6.37 -15.77 6.63
N LYS A 416 -7.71 -15.67 6.56
CA LYS A 416 -8.61 -16.78 7.03
C LYS A 416 -8.95 -17.75 5.92
N PRO A 417 -8.65 -19.07 6.04
CA PRO A 417 -9.03 -20.07 5.06
C PRO A 417 -10.54 -20.17 4.78
N SER A 418 -11.37 -19.75 5.75
CA SER A 418 -12.84 -19.74 5.59
C SER A 418 -13.38 -18.54 4.79
N LYS A 419 -12.56 -17.58 4.45
CA LYS A 419 -12.95 -16.44 3.63
C LYS A 419 -12.88 -16.81 2.16
N GLU A 420 -13.88 -16.37 1.39
CA GLU A 420 -13.89 -16.50 -0.06
C GLU A 420 -12.65 -15.83 -0.66
N GLY A 421 -12.07 -16.47 -1.68
CA GLY A 421 -10.86 -15.98 -2.34
C GLY A 421 -9.55 -16.27 -1.61
N TYR A 422 -9.55 -16.94 -0.45
CA TYR A 422 -8.31 -17.31 0.24
C TYR A 422 -7.41 -18.20 -0.61
N ILE A 423 -6.12 -17.84 -0.70
CA ILE A 423 -5.08 -18.59 -1.38
C ILE A 423 -3.98 -18.94 -0.37
N ALA A 424 -3.63 -20.24 -0.29
CA ALA A 424 -2.70 -20.78 0.71
C ALA A 424 -1.23 -20.74 0.27
N SER A 425 -0.97 -20.72 -1.04
CA SER A 425 0.38 -20.84 -1.61
C SER A 425 0.54 -19.99 -2.86
N TRP A 426 1.80 -19.65 -3.16
CA TRP A 426 2.19 -18.91 -4.36
C TRP A 426 3.59 -19.34 -4.82
N GLY A 427 3.90 -19.20 -6.10
CA GLY A 427 5.23 -19.41 -6.65
C GLY A 427 5.28 -20.33 -7.85
N SER A 428 4.13 -20.63 -8.48
CA SER A 428 4.12 -21.27 -9.80
C SER A 428 4.74 -20.37 -10.87
N ASP A 429 5.18 -20.97 -11.99
CA ASP A 429 5.73 -20.22 -13.12
C ASP A 429 4.74 -19.19 -13.69
N ASP A 430 3.43 -19.51 -13.71
CA ASP A 430 2.38 -18.61 -14.18
C ASP A 430 2.21 -17.41 -13.25
N GLU A 431 2.18 -17.62 -11.93
CA GLU A 431 2.09 -16.54 -10.93
C GLU A 431 3.31 -15.62 -10.97
N ILE A 432 4.51 -16.19 -11.09
CA ILE A 432 5.75 -15.42 -11.25
C ILE A 432 5.72 -14.65 -12.59
N SER A 433 5.21 -15.24 -13.66
CA SER A 433 5.06 -14.58 -14.96
C SER A 433 4.09 -13.41 -14.89
N THR A 434 2.99 -13.55 -14.15
CA THR A 434 2.00 -12.48 -13.91
C THR A 434 2.63 -11.30 -13.18
N LEU A 435 3.33 -11.54 -12.06
CA LEU A 435 4.07 -10.50 -11.34
C LEU A 435 5.04 -9.76 -12.27
N LYS A 436 5.79 -10.50 -13.07
CA LYS A 436 6.74 -9.93 -14.06
C LYS A 436 6.04 -9.06 -15.09
N SER A 437 4.87 -9.50 -15.56
CA SER A 437 4.05 -8.74 -16.50
C SER A 437 3.57 -7.43 -15.88
N ASP A 438 3.08 -7.46 -14.65
CA ASP A 438 2.61 -6.26 -13.94
C ASP A 438 3.71 -5.21 -13.77
N PHE A 439 4.89 -5.64 -13.31
CA PHE A 439 6.02 -4.72 -13.16
C PHE A 439 6.50 -4.19 -14.52
N LYS A 440 6.41 -5.01 -15.56
CA LYS A 440 6.71 -4.57 -16.92
C LYS A 440 5.74 -3.50 -17.42
N LYS A 441 4.44 -3.57 -17.07
CA LYS A 441 3.47 -2.49 -17.39
C LYS A 441 3.94 -1.16 -16.81
N MET A 442 4.30 -1.15 -15.51
CA MET A 442 4.81 0.04 -14.84
C MET A 442 6.10 0.54 -15.49
N LYS A 443 7.02 -0.39 -15.81
CA LYS A 443 8.25 -0.05 -16.51
C LYS A 443 7.98 0.70 -17.81
N LEU A 444 7.18 0.13 -18.69
CA LEU A 444 6.88 0.70 -20.00
C LEU A 444 6.10 2.01 -19.91
N GLN A 445 5.16 2.10 -18.97
CA GLN A 445 4.27 3.24 -18.85
C GLN A 445 4.91 4.44 -18.13
N PHE A 446 5.82 4.17 -17.18
CA PHE A 446 6.39 5.21 -16.32
C PHE A 446 7.92 5.20 -16.30
N VAL A 447 8.56 4.08 -15.95
CA VAL A 447 10.01 4.05 -15.76
C VAL A 447 10.74 4.43 -17.05
N ASP A 448 10.40 3.83 -18.19
CA ASP A 448 11.04 4.13 -19.50
C ASP A 448 10.71 5.54 -20.02
N LYS A 449 9.75 6.25 -19.40
CA LYS A 449 9.41 7.63 -19.70
C LYS A 449 9.99 8.66 -18.71
N GLY A 450 10.90 8.23 -17.84
CA GLY A 450 11.60 9.11 -16.90
C GLY A 450 10.93 9.24 -15.52
N TYR A 451 9.88 8.45 -15.23
CA TYR A 451 9.21 8.42 -13.95
C TYR A 451 9.47 7.09 -13.23
N PRO A 452 10.53 6.95 -12.41
CA PRO A 452 10.76 5.75 -11.62
C PRO A 452 9.57 5.45 -10.70
N VAL A 453 9.44 4.17 -10.31
CA VAL A 453 8.29 3.69 -9.55
C VAL A 453 8.73 3.27 -8.15
N ILE A 454 7.93 3.62 -7.16
CA ILE A 454 8.02 3.09 -5.80
C ILE A 454 6.87 2.10 -5.61
N ILE A 455 7.19 0.84 -5.31
CA ILE A 455 6.21 -0.12 -4.83
C ILE A 455 6.03 0.19 -3.34
N GLY A 456 5.14 1.13 -3.02
CA GLY A 456 5.00 1.74 -1.69
C GLY A 456 4.59 0.77 -0.60
N GLU A 457 3.89 -0.31 -1.00
CA GLU A 457 3.51 -1.40 -0.11
C GLU A 457 3.49 -2.73 -0.86
N TYR A 458 3.98 -3.77 -0.21
CA TYR A 458 3.82 -5.17 -0.58
C TYR A 458 4.07 -6.03 0.66
N ASN A 459 3.35 -7.11 0.81
CA ASN A 459 3.61 -8.16 1.82
C ASN A 459 2.69 -9.36 1.56
N VAL A 460 2.82 -10.39 2.38
CA VAL A 460 1.94 -11.56 2.44
C VAL A 460 1.55 -11.79 3.90
N CYS A 461 0.24 -11.77 4.20
CA CYS A 461 -0.26 -12.10 5.54
C CYS A 461 -0.09 -13.58 5.84
N ASP A 462 0.11 -13.93 7.11
CA ASP A 462 0.09 -15.30 7.57
C ASP A 462 -1.35 -15.86 7.59
N THR A 463 -1.49 -17.18 7.51
CA THR A 463 -2.78 -17.86 7.67
C THR A 463 -3.22 -17.81 9.13
N GLU A 464 -4.41 -17.30 9.40
CA GLU A 464 -5.04 -17.36 10.72
C GLU A 464 -5.75 -18.70 10.90
N ASN A 465 -5.22 -19.54 11.79
CA ASN A 465 -5.75 -20.86 12.10
C ASN A 465 -7.02 -20.74 12.99
N SER A 466 -7.80 -21.82 13.02
CA SER A 466 -9.05 -21.87 13.81
C SER A 466 -8.86 -21.72 15.33
N ASP A 467 -7.66 -21.99 15.84
CA ASP A 467 -7.27 -21.81 17.23
C ASP A 467 -6.72 -20.41 17.54
N GLY A 468 -6.68 -19.51 16.55
CA GLY A 468 -6.16 -18.15 16.64
C GLY A 468 -4.64 -18.04 16.56
N THR A 469 -3.95 -19.12 16.25
CA THR A 469 -2.52 -19.07 15.89
C THR A 469 -2.33 -18.66 14.44
N TYR A 470 -1.10 -18.31 14.06
CA TYR A 470 -0.76 -17.90 12.72
C TYR A 470 0.29 -18.84 12.12
N THR A 471 0.10 -19.21 10.87
CA THR A 471 1.02 -20.05 10.11
C THR A 471 1.45 -19.33 8.83
N ARG A 472 2.74 -19.30 8.57
CA ARG A 472 3.32 -18.70 7.36
C ARG A 472 2.77 -19.37 6.11
N LYS A 473 2.29 -18.59 5.14
CA LYS A 473 1.85 -19.11 3.83
C LYS A 473 3.01 -19.66 3.02
N THR A 474 2.74 -20.76 2.30
CA THR A 474 3.74 -21.37 1.41
C THR A 474 4.12 -20.43 0.27
N GLY A 475 5.42 -20.27 0.02
CA GLY A 475 5.92 -19.43 -1.07
C GLY A 475 6.08 -17.94 -0.71
N ARG A 476 5.86 -17.51 0.54
CA ARG A 476 6.03 -16.11 0.96
C ARG A 476 7.43 -15.57 0.63
N GLU A 477 8.48 -16.35 0.85
CA GLU A 477 9.85 -15.95 0.54
C GLU A 477 10.08 -15.82 -0.98
N VAL A 478 9.43 -16.70 -1.76
CA VAL A 478 9.49 -16.65 -3.23
C VAL A 478 8.80 -15.39 -3.73
N PHE A 479 7.62 -15.05 -3.18
CA PHE A 479 6.89 -13.82 -3.51
C PHE A 479 7.73 -12.58 -3.21
N ILE A 480 8.18 -12.41 -1.96
CA ILE A 480 8.98 -11.25 -1.52
C ILE A 480 10.25 -11.11 -2.37
N ARG A 481 10.95 -12.22 -2.63
CA ARG A 481 12.15 -12.21 -3.47
C ARG A 481 11.84 -11.73 -4.89
N ASN A 482 10.79 -12.24 -5.52
CA ASN A 482 10.43 -11.85 -6.88
C ASN A 482 10.02 -10.37 -6.95
N VAL A 483 9.21 -9.87 -5.99
CA VAL A 483 8.85 -8.45 -5.91
C VAL A 483 10.12 -7.59 -5.84
N CYS A 484 11.01 -7.86 -4.88
CA CYS A 484 12.21 -7.05 -4.70
C CYS A 484 13.17 -7.12 -5.88
N GLU A 485 13.49 -8.32 -6.36
CA GLU A 485 14.47 -8.50 -7.44
C GLU A 485 13.98 -7.90 -8.76
N TYR A 486 12.69 -8.07 -9.06
CA TYR A 486 12.11 -7.48 -10.27
C TYR A 486 11.98 -5.96 -10.19
N ALA A 487 11.59 -5.42 -9.02
CA ALA A 487 11.55 -3.99 -8.79
C ALA A 487 12.94 -3.38 -9.01
N LEU A 488 13.96 -3.86 -8.30
CA LEU A 488 15.33 -3.36 -8.40
C LEU A 488 15.90 -3.45 -9.83
N ALA A 489 15.63 -4.54 -10.54
CA ALA A 489 16.11 -4.74 -11.91
C ALA A 489 15.44 -3.82 -12.94
N ASN A 490 14.32 -3.17 -12.60
CA ASN A 490 13.52 -2.35 -13.50
C ASN A 490 13.38 -0.89 -13.05
N GLY A 491 14.28 -0.35 -12.23
CA GLY A 491 14.27 1.04 -11.81
C GLY A 491 13.14 1.37 -10.84
N MET A 492 12.80 0.43 -9.94
CA MET A 492 11.76 0.57 -8.94
C MET A 492 12.30 0.29 -7.54
N CYS A 493 11.78 0.95 -6.52
CA CYS A 493 12.10 0.71 -5.11
C CYS A 493 10.96 -0.03 -4.41
N PRO A 494 11.17 -1.24 -3.88
CA PRO A 494 10.18 -1.96 -3.11
C PRO A 494 10.22 -1.54 -1.63
N VAL A 495 9.05 -1.21 -1.03
CA VAL A 495 8.89 -0.79 0.36
C VAL A 495 7.97 -1.77 1.08
N LEU A 496 8.52 -2.63 1.92
CA LEU A 496 7.79 -3.68 2.66
C LEU A 496 6.73 -3.06 3.57
N TRP A 497 5.48 -3.50 3.46
CA TRP A 497 4.46 -3.17 4.47
C TRP A 497 4.71 -3.98 5.75
N ASP A 498 4.99 -3.31 6.85
CA ASP A 498 5.22 -3.97 8.14
C ASP A 498 4.43 -3.31 9.28
N THR A 499 3.70 -4.14 9.99
CA THR A 499 2.94 -3.78 11.19
C THR A 499 3.48 -4.46 12.45
N GLY A 500 4.72 -4.97 12.39
CA GLY A 500 5.36 -5.73 13.44
C GLY A 500 5.39 -7.24 13.21
N MET A 501 4.99 -7.72 12.02
CA MET A 501 4.97 -9.14 11.67
C MET A 501 6.31 -9.62 11.11
N GLY A 502 6.85 -8.94 10.11
CA GLY A 502 8.15 -9.25 9.49
C GLY A 502 9.32 -8.69 10.27
N TYR A 503 9.15 -7.52 10.88
CA TYR A 503 10.12 -6.86 11.74
C TYR A 503 9.60 -6.74 13.17
N SER A 504 10.28 -7.35 14.12
CA SER A 504 9.93 -7.28 15.56
C SER A 504 10.33 -5.93 16.16
N ARG A 505 9.35 -5.07 16.37
CA ARG A 505 9.57 -3.74 16.96
C ARG A 505 10.09 -3.80 18.38
N SER A 506 9.64 -4.78 19.17
CA SER A 506 10.10 -4.98 20.55
C SER A 506 11.53 -5.51 20.65
N GLN A 507 11.98 -6.28 19.65
CA GLN A 507 13.34 -6.84 19.60
C GLN A 507 14.29 -6.03 18.70
N CYS A 508 13.78 -5.02 17.98
CA CYS A 508 14.52 -4.18 17.05
C CYS A 508 15.32 -4.98 15.98
N ARG A 509 14.71 -6.03 15.44
CA ARG A 509 15.31 -6.92 14.43
C ARG A 509 14.26 -7.67 13.64
N MET A 510 14.65 -8.31 12.55
CA MET A 510 13.77 -9.23 11.82
C MET A 510 13.20 -10.29 12.76
N SER A 511 11.93 -10.61 12.59
CA SER A 511 11.15 -11.47 13.51
C SER A 511 11.63 -12.92 13.55
N ASN A 512 12.28 -13.36 12.47
CA ASN A 512 12.80 -14.74 12.34
C ASN A 512 14.01 -14.78 11.40
N ASP A 513 14.76 -15.88 11.46
CA ASP A 513 15.99 -16.05 10.70
C ASP A 513 15.74 -16.18 9.18
N ILE A 514 14.59 -16.71 8.76
CA ILE A 514 14.25 -16.85 7.33
C ILE A 514 14.13 -15.48 6.68
N ASP A 515 13.36 -14.58 7.30
CA ASP A 515 13.19 -13.20 6.81
C ASP A 515 14.53 -12.45 6.89
N LYS A 516 15.31 -12.66 7.96
CA LYS A 516 16.62 -12.06 8.10
C LYS A 516 17.53 -12.44 6.94
N GLU A 517 17.72 -13.73 6.66
CA GLU A 517 18.57 -14.22 5.57
C GLU A 517 18.07 -13.74 4.19
N LEU A 518 16.74 -13.72 4.00
CA LEU A 518 16.12 -13.21 2.78
C LEU A 518 16.48 -11.74 2.54
N PHE A 519 16.27 -10.87 3.52
CA PHE A 519 16.53 -9.44 3.37
C PHE A 519 18.02 -9.11 3.36
N GLU A 520 18.89 -9.84 4.08
CA GLU A 520 20.34 -9.72 3.94
C GLU A 520 20.82 -10.04 2.51
N GLY A 521 20.23 -11.05 1.87
CA GLY A 521 20.53 -11.39 0.48
C GLY A 521 20.07 -10.31 -0.51
N LEU A 522 18.84 -9.81 -0.32
CA LEU A 522 18.27 -8.75 -1.15
C LEU A 522 19.02 -7.41 -0.98
N TYR A 523 19.41 -7.07 0.24
CA TYR A 523 20.23 -5.90 0.51
C TYR A 523 21.56 -5.93 -0.22
N LYS A 524 22.31 -7.04 -0.13
CA LYS A 524 23.58 -7.21 -0.86
C LYS A 524 23.39 -7.08 -2.37
N LYS A 525 22.27 -7.55 -2.90
CA LYS A 525 21.94 -7.42 -4.32
C LYS A 525 21.64 -5.96 -4.69
N ALA A 526 20.90 -5.24 -3.88
CA ALA A 526 20.62 -3.83 -4.09
C ALA A 526 21.92 -2.98 -4.04
N GLU A 527 22.80 -3.24 -3.06
CA GLU A 527 24.07 -2.54 -2.88
C GLU A 527 25.06 -2.79 -4.05
N SER A 528 25.07 -3.98 -4.60
CA SER A 528 25.95 -4.34 -5.73
C SER A 528 25.38 -3.94 -7.09
N GLY A 529 24.12 -3.49 -7.15
CA GLY A 529 23.46 -3.06 -8.36
C GLY A 529 24.00 -1.71 -8.87
N THR A 530 23.56 -1.34 -10.05
CA THR A 530 23.75 0.00 -10.61
C THR A 530 22.40 0.64 -10.83
N ALA A 531 22.34 1.97 -10.83
CA ALA A 531 21.13 2.68 -11.15
C ALA A 531 20.60 2.26 -12.53
N TYR A 532 19.28 2.09 -12.63
CA TYR A 532 18.63 1.71 -13.87
C TYR A 532 18.90 2.76 -14.96
N VAL A 533 19.25 2.30 -16.15
CA VAL A 533 19.35 3.13 -17.35
C VAL A 533 18.38 2.56 -18.36
N PRO A 534 17.37 3.33 -18.83
CA PRO A 534 16.51 2.87 -19.91
C PRO A 534 17.35 2.50 -21.14
N ASP A 535 17.09 1.35 -21.70
CA ASP A 535 17.72 0.95 -22.95
C ASP A 535 17.02 1.69 -24.10
N GLU A 536 17.45 2.92 -24.38
CA GLU A 536 16.91 3.75 -25.44
C GLU A 536 17.17 3.16 -26.85
N THR A 537 18.06 2.16 -26.94
CA THR A 537 18.45 1.54 -28.21
C THR A 537 17.55 0.39 -28.62
N LYS A 538 16.77 -0.17 -27.71
CA LYS A 538 15.79 -1.23 -28.01
C LYS A 538 14.45 -0.65 -28.36
N ASN A 539 14.23 -0.42 -29.63
CA ASN A 539 12.91 -0.18 -30.22
C ASN A 539 12.13 -1.51 -30.20
N GLU A 540 11.72 -1.97 -29.02
CA GLU A 540 10.99 -3.22 -28.85
C GLU A 540 9.86 -3.04 -27.83
N TYR A 541 8.62 -3.34 -28.27
CA TYR A 541 7.48 -3.53 -27.38
C TYR A 541 7.30 -5.03 -27.17
N VAL A 542 7.28 -5.48 -25.92
CA VAL A 542 7.10 -6.89 -25.58
C VAL A 542 6.00 -7.03 -24.55
N TRP A 543 5.01 -7.83 -24.87
CA TRP A 543 3.96 -8.27 -23.95
C TRP A 543 3.92 -9.79 -23.89
N THR A 544 3.67 -10.36 -22.70
CA THR A 544 3.50 -11.81 -22.50
C THR A 544 2.22 -12.02 -21.69
N GLY A 545 1.33 -12.84 -22.18
CA GLY A 545 0.07 -13.14 -21.54
C GLY A 545 -0.74 -14.20 -22.29
N ASN A 546 -1.94 -14.45 -21.83
CA ASN A 546 -2.82 -15.45 -22.40
C ASN A 546 -3.74 -14.83 -23.46
N ILE A 547 -3.82 -15.49 -24.61
CA ILE A 547 -4.82 -15.23 -25.64
C ILE A 547 -5.64 -16.48 -25.90
N GLY A 548 -6.89 -16.34 -26.28
CA GLY A 548 -7.75 -17.48 -26.57
C GLY A 548 -8.94 -17.15 -27.45
N ALA A 549 -9.63 -18.16 -27.90
CA ALA A 549 -10.90 -18.06 -28.60
C ALA A 549 -11.83 -19.22 -28.21
N SER A 550 -13.13 -18.94 -28.07
CA SER A 550 -14.14 -19.97 -27.85
C SER A 550 -14.46 -20.72 -29.14
N SER A 551 -15.01 -21.92 -29.01
CA SER A 551 -15.40 -22.79 -30.16
C SER A 551 -16.60 -22.31 -31.00
N TRP A 552 -17.19 -21.17 -30.66
CA TRP A 552 -18.31 -20.59 -31.43
C TRP A 552 -17.78 -19.56 -32.40
N ASN A 553 -18.19 -19.63 -33.65
CA ASN A 553 -17.81 -18.84 -34.84
C ASN A 553 -17.49 -17.33 -34.68
N ALA A 554 -17.34 -16.86 -33.51
CA ALA A 554 -16.93 -15.54 -33.18
C ALA A 554 -15.83 -15.62 -32.13
N VAL A 555 -14.70 -15.05 -32.42
CA VAL A 555 -13.61 -14.84 -31.49
C VAL A 555 -14.14 -13.93 -30.40
N ALA A 556 -14.64 -14.50 -29.31
CA ALA A 556 -14.56 -13.80 -28.05
C ALA A 556 -13.19 -14.17 -27.49
N PRO A 557 -12.27 -13.22 -27.29
CA PRO A 557 -11.13 -13.47 -26.44
C PRO A 557 -11.69 -13.98 -25.12
N VAL A 558 -11.19 -15.11 -24.64
CA VAL A 558 -11.40 -15.46 -23.24
C VAL A 558 -10.59 -14.43 -22.50
N ALA A 559 -11.22 -13.32 -22.11
CA ALA A 559 -10.67 -12.41 -21.12
C ALA A 559 -10.53 -13.23 -19.84
N THR A 560 -9.36 -13.71 -19.56
CA THR A 560 -9.00 -14.08 -18.22
C THR A 560 -8.55 -12.81 -17.56
N ASP A 561 -9.44 -12.28 -16.73
CA ASP A 561 -9.24 -11.31 -15.66
C ASP A 561 -8.43 -10.03 -15.96
N ASP A 562 -9.11 -8.90 -15.80
CA ASP A 562 -8.65 -7.56 -15.36
C ASP A 562 -7.47 -6.86 -16.09
N ASP A 563 -7.02 -7.34 -17.23
CA ASP A 563 -5.87 -6.78 -17.96
C ASP A 563 -6.24 -5.62 -18.91
N TRP A 564 -7.10 -4.70 -18.48
CA TRP A 564 -7.65 -3.61 -19.29
C TRP A 564 -6.63 -2.52 -19.70
N ASN A 565 -5.42 -2.53 -19.11
CA ASN A 565 -4.42 -1.47 -19.30
C ASN A 565 -3.09 -1.95 -19.87
N LEU A 566 -3.06 -3.08 -20.51
CA LEU A 566 -1.89 -3.54 -21.24
C LEU A 566 -1.75 -2.85 -22.58
N PRO A 567 -0.54 -2.76 -23.14
CA PRO A 567 -0.38 -2.45 -24.55
C PRO A 567 -1.11 -3.46 -25.44
N VAL A 568 -1.57 -4.60 -24.88
CA VAL A 568 -2.46 -5.57 -25.53
C VAL A 568 -3.65 -5.83 -24.63
N SER A 569 -4.84 -5.43 -25.06
CA SER A 569 -6.11 -5.67 -24.36
C SER A 569 -7.13 -6.33 -25.29
N SER A 570 -8.12 -7.01 -24.71
CA SER A 570 -9.22 -7.57 -25.50
C SER A 570 -10.33 -6.53 -25.69
N VAL A 571 -10.77 -6.33 -26.93
CA VAL A 571 -11.87 -5.43 -27.28
C VAL A 571 -12.89 -6.23 -28.08
N GLY A 572 -13.89 -6.80 -27.42
CA GLY A 572 -14.87 -7.67 -28.08
C GLY A 572 -14.21 -8.89 -28.73
N ALA A 573 -14.21 -8.97 -30.05
CA ALA A 573 -13.65 -10.08 -30.83
C ALA A 573 -12.22 -9.85 -31.33
N ALA A 574 -11.51 -8.85 -30.79
CA ALA A 574 -10.15 -8.54 -31.19
C ALA A 574 -9.29 -8.16 -29.99
N TYR A 575 -7.98 -8.38 -30.10
CA TYR A 575 -6.98 -7.84 -29.18
C TYR A 575 -6.56 -6.46 -29.67
N GLN A 576 -6.52 -5.50 -28.76
CA GLN A 576 -6.04 -4.15 -29.03
C GLN A 576 -4.62 -4.02 -28.52
N ILE A 577 -3.73 -3.49 -29.34
CA ILE A 577 -2.39 -3.05 -28.97
C ILE A 577 -2.38 -1.53 -29.09
N SER A 578 -2.02 -0.83 -28.00
CA SER A 578 -2.06 0.61 -27.90
C SER A 578 -0.78 1.19 -27.28
N GLY A 579 -0.61 2.51 -27.33
CA GLY A 579 0.50 3.20 -26.69
C GLY A 579 1.85 2.98 -27.37
N ILE A 580 1.87 2.65 -28.65
CA ILE A 580 3.11 2.46 -29.42
C ILE A 580 3.68 3.83 -29.82
N ASP A 581 4.89 4.13 -29.40
CA ASP A 581 5.64 5.28 -29.88
C ASP A 581 6.31 4.96 -31.23
N TRP A 582 5.60 5.24 -32.31
CA TRP A 582 6.05 4.95 -33.66
C TRP A 582 7.31 5.70 -34.08
N THR A 583 7.67 6.78 -33.39
CA THR A 583 8.89 7.55 -33.70
C THR A 583 10.17 6.76 -33.43
N LYS A 584 10.05 5.69 -32.63
CA LYS A 584 11.15 4.79 -32.28
C LYS A 584 11.39 3.67 -33.31
N PHE A 585 10.54 3.53 -34.35
CA PHE A 585 10.61 2.43 -35.31
C PHE A 585 10.82 2.96 -36.72
N THR A 586 11.64 2.26 -37.49
CA THR A 586 11.88 2.55 -38.92
C THR A 586 11.14 1.56 -39.83
N ASN A 587 11.23 0.29 -39.54
CA ASN A 587 10.58 -0.79 -40.29
C ASN A 587 9.94 -1.79 -39.32
N PRO A 588 8.86 -1.38 -38.59
CA PRO A 588 8.30 -2.20 -37.53
C PRO A 588 7.60 -3.47 -38.05
N TYR A 589 7.76 -4.55 -37.34
CA TYR A 589 6.93 -5.73 -37.48
C TYR A 589 6.42 -6.20 -36.12
N LEU A 590 5.26 -6.86 -36.15
CA LEU A 590 4.68 -7.52 -35.00
C LEU A 590 5.00 -9.01 -35.07
N GLU A 591 5.48 -9.58 -33.97
CA GLU A 591 5.70 -11.03 -33.81
C GLU A 591 4.81 -11.53 -32.67
N ILE A 592 4.04 -12.59 -32.91
CA ILE A 592 3.33 -13.34 -31.88
C ILE A 592 3.98 -14.70 -31.78
N LYS A 593 4.57 -15.04 -30.63
CA LYS A 593 5.18 -16.35 -30.35
C LYS A 593 4.31 -17.10 -29.34
N ILE A 594 3.95 -18.35 -29.64
CA ILE A 594 3.27 -19.24 -28.70
C ILE A 594 4.30 -19.83 -27.72
N ASN A 595 4.18 -19.50 -26.43
CA ASN A 595 5.02 -20.05 -25.38
C ASN A 595 4.50 -21.40 -24.89
N SER A 596 3.19 -21.52 -24.68
CA SER A 596 2.50 -22.75 -24.31
C SER A 596 1.05 -22.74 -24.80
N LEU A 597 0.45 -23.91 -24.89
CA LEU A 597 -0.96 -24.11 -25.25
C LEU A 597 -1.65 -24.94 -24.18
N THR A 598 -2.75 -24.44 -23.64
CA THR A 598 -3.64 -25.19 -22.73
C THR A 598 -4.81 -25.82 -23.47
N ALA A 599 -5.13 -25.31 -24.66
CA ALA A 599 -6.16 -25.90 -25.56
C ALA A 599 -5.83 -25.58 -27.03
N GLY A 600 -6.30 -26.41 -27.95
CA GLY A 600 -6.22 -26.19 -29.40
C GLY A 600 -4.93 -26.65 -30.08
N SER A 601 -4.05 -27.39 -29.38
CA SER A 601 -2.78 -27.90 -29.95
C SER A 601 -3.00 -28.69 -31.26
N GLY A 602 -2.19 -28.35 -32.29
CA GLY A 602 -2.25 -28.98 -33.62
C GLY A 602 -3.31 -28.39 -34.55
N GLY A 603 -4.13 -27.43 -34.09
CA GLY A 603 -5.07 -26.69 -34.92
C GLY A 603 -4.44 -25.48 -35.60
N SER A 604 -5.29 -24.67 -36.23
CA SER A 604 -4.93 -23.36 -36.76
C SER A 604 -6.08 -22.36 -36.61
N VAL A 605 -5.75 -21.10 -36.59
CA VAL A 605 -6.70 -19.98 -36.57
C VAL A 605 -6.44 -19.06 -37.76
N ASP A 606 -7.47 -18.47 -38.30
CA ASP A 606 -7.32 -17.37 -39.24
C ASP A 606 -7.23 -16.07 -38.43
N TYR A 607 -6.28 -15.21 -38.76
CA TYR A 607 -6.12 -13.92 -38.12
C TYR A 607 -6.44 -12.76 -39.08
N LYS A 608 -6.92 -11.68 -38.51
CA LYS A 608 -7.14 -10.41 -39.18
C LYS A 608 -6.49 -9.29 -38.34
N VAL A 609 -5.84 -8.35 -38.98
CA VAL A 609 -5.24 -7.19 -38.37
C VAL A 609 -5.80 -5.91 -38.99
N ALA A 610 -6.15 -4.95 -38.17
CA ALA A 610 -6.71 -3.68 -38.58
C ALA A 610 -6.25 -2.55 -37.62
N ASN A 611 -6.49 -1.31 -38.03
CA ASN A 611 -6.25 -0.12 -37.20
C ASN A 611 -7.55 0.42 -36.56
N LYS A 612 -8.68 -0.22 -36.81
CA LYS A 612 -9.98 0.10 -36.20
C LYS A 612 -10.87 -1.15 -36.10
N VAL A 613 -11.85 -1.07 -35.24
CA VAL A 613 -12.91 -2.08 -35.08
C VAL A 613 -14.27 -1.44 -35.33
N ASN A 614 -15.27 -2.27 -35.60
CA ASN A 614 -16.67 -1.85 -35.67
C ASN A 614 -17.17 -1.58 -34.25
N GLU A 615 -17.71 -0.39 -34.02
CA GLU A 615 -18.24 0.07 -32.73
C GLU A 615 -19.79 0.18 -32.72
N ASP A 616 -20.46 -0.18 -33.81
CA ASP A 616 -21.91 -0.04 -33.94
C ASP A 616 -22.69 -0.95 -32.97
N ASN A 617 -22.04 -1.99 -32.43
CA ASN A 617 -22.62 -2.87 -31.42
C ASN A 617 -22.01 -2.58 -30.04
N PRO A 618 -22.79 -2.12 -29.05
CA PRO A 618 -22.27 -1.79 -27.71
C PRO A 618 -21.78 -3.02 -26.93
N TYR A 619 -22.15 -4.25 -27.37
CA TYR A 619 -21.78 -5.48 -26.67
C TYR A 619 -20.69 -6.28 -27.38
N TYR A 620 -20.31 -5.90 -28.61
CA TYR A 620 -19.47 -6.75 -29.45
C TYR A 620 -18.71 -5.95 -30.50
N LYS A 621 -17.43 -5.73 -30.31
CA LYS A 621 -16.55 -5.06 -31.27
C LYS A 621 -15.85 -6.12 -32.13
N TYR A 622 -15.77 -5.91 -33.43
CA TYR A 622 -15.13 -6.83 -34.38
C TYR A 622 -14.47 -6.08 -35.54
N ILE A 623 -13.52 -6.75 -36.19
CA ILE A 623 -12.87 -6.20 -37.39
C ILE A 623 -13.76 -6.46 -38.61
N ASN A 624 -14.22 -5.41 -39.27
CA ASN A 624 -14.92 -5.54 -40.57
C ASN A 624 -13.95 -6.02 -41.65
N ASP A 625 -14.45 -6.82 -42.62
CA ASP A 625 -13.63 -7.29 -43.73
C ASP A 625 -13.04 -6.13 -44.56
N SER A 626 -13.78 -5.01 -44.67
CA SER A 626 -13.32 -3.78 -45.36
C SER A 626 -12.17 -3.08 -44.66
N ASP A 627 -11.97 -3.33 -43.36
CA ASP A 627 -10.97 -2.66 -42.54
C ASP A 627 -9.69 -3.48 -42.37
N VAL A 628 -9.68 -4.72 -42.82
CA VAL A 628 -8.55 -5.65 -42.72
C VAL A 628 -7.35 -5.11 -43.49
N LYS A 629 -6.21 -4.97 -42.82
CA LYS A 629 -4.94 -4.56 -43.37
C LYS A 629 -4.01 -5.74 -43.63
N ALA A 630 -4.02 -6.72 -42.74
CA ALA A 630 -3.28 -7.95 -42.88
C ALA A 630 -4.15 -9.14 -42.43
N SER A 631 -4.00 -10.30 -43.07
CA SER A 631 -4.70 -11.54 -42.69
C SER A 631 -3.91 -12.77 -43.12
N GLY A 632 -4.24 -13.89 -42.52
CA GLY A 632 -3.62 -15.18 -42.85
C GLY A 632 -4.05 -16.27 -41.88
N THR A 633 -3.34 -17.37 -41.89
CA THR A 633 -3.54 -18.49 -40.98
C THR A 633 -2.38 -18.67 -40.05
N PHE A 634 -2.65 -18.82 -38.76
CA PHE A 634 -1.67 -19.04 -37.70
C PHE A 634 -1.83 -20.45 -37.13
N LYS A 635 -0.72 -21.18 -37.11
CA LYS A 635 -0.70 -22.57 -36.61
C LYS A 635 -0.55 -22.58 -35.08
N LEU A 636 -1.38 -23.40 -34.43
CA LEU A 636 -1.38 -23.52 -32.97
C LEU A 636 -0.43 -24.64 -32.53
N SER A 637 0.85 -24.29 -32.33
CA SER A 637 1.85 -25.19 -31.72
C SER A 637 2.84 -24.39 -30.89
N THR A 638 3.31 -24.96 -29.78
CA THR A 638 4.31 -24.34 -28.93
C THR A 638 5.58 -24.00 -29.72
N GLY A 639 6.07 -22.78 -29.58
CA GLY A 639 7.22 -22.25 -30.31
C GLY A 639 6.91 -21.64 -31.67
N GLU A 640 5.68 -21.81 -32.18
CA GLU A 640 5.28 -21.20 -33.47
C GLU A 640 5.24 -19.68 -33.37
N LYS A 641 5.56 -19.02 -34.48
CA LYS A 641 5.65 -17.57 -34.58
C LYS A 641 4.85 -17.05 -35.75
N LEU A 642 4.01 -16.06 -35.50
CA LEU A 642 3.35 -15.24 -36.51
C LEU A 642 4.11 -13.91 -36.63
N LYS A 643 4.50 -13.53 -37.85
CA LYS A 643 5.10 -12.22 -38.14
C LYS A 643 4.22 -11.42 -39.09
N ILE A 644 4.00 -10.14 -38.76
CA ILE A 644 3.19 -9.20 -39.52
C ILE A 644 4.05 -7.94 -39.74
N ASP A 645 4.28 -7.58 -40.99
CA ASP A 645 5.04 -6.39 -41.37
C ASP A 645 4.13 -5.16 -41.25
N LEU A 646 4.30 -4.39 -40.19
CA LEU A 646 3.47 -3.23 -39.90
C LEU A 646 3.73 -2.04 -40.84
N SER A 647 4.91 -1.97 -41.42
CA SER A 647 5.25 -0.88 -42.36
C SER A 647 4.64 -1.08 -43.74
N LYS A 648 4.61 -2.32 -44.24
CA LYS A 648 4.02 -2.66 -45.54
C LYS A 648 2.50 -2.62 -45.55
N ASP A 649 1.92 -3.09 -44.45
CA ASP A 649 0.46 -3.22 -44.34
C ASP A 649 -0.23 -1.92 -43.90
N GLY A 650 0.53 -0.81 -43.79
CA GLY A 650 0.01 0.50 -43.45
C GLY A 650 -0.62 0.54 -42.06
N LEU A 651 -0.02 -0.19 -41.10
CA LEU A 651 -0.45 -0.27 -39.71
C LEU A 651 0.41 0.57 -38.79
N SER A 652 1.61 0.95 -39.20
CA SER A 652 2.47 1.86 -38.44
C SER A 652 1.91 3.28 -38.42
N GLY A 653 2.04 3.98 -37.30
CA GLY A 653 1.59 5.34 -37.12
C GLY A 653 0.15 5.50 -36.61
N TYR A 654 -0.54 4.42 -36.31
CA TYR A 654 -1.87 4.46 -35.68
C TYR A 654 -1.77 4.25 -34.17
N ASP A 655 -2.61 4.93 -33.41
CA ASP A 655 -2.66 4.82 -31.94
C ASP A 655 -3.00 3.40 -31.47
N ASN A 656 -3.74 2.65 -32.29
CA ASN A 656 -4.20 1.31 -31.97
C ASN A 656 -4.00 0.36 -33.15
N ILE A 657 -3.59 -0.88 -32.85
CA ILE A 657 -3.62 -2.05 -33.74
C ILE A 657 -4.55 -3.08 -33.14
N TYR A 658 -5.44 -3.64 -33.95
CA TYR A 658 -6.39 -4.68 -33.53
C TYR A 658 -6.06 -5.99 -34.24
N ILE A 659 -6.05 -7.09 -33.48
CA ILE A 659 -5.82 -8.44 -33.98
C ILE A 659 -7.02 -9.31 -33.64
N GLY A 660 -7.79 -9.73 -34.64
CA GLY A 660 -8.85 -10.73 -34.51
C GLY A 660 -8.33 -12.10 -34.88
N MET A 661 -8.75 -13.14 -34.17
CA MET A 661 -8.41 -14.53 -34.47
C MET A 661 -9.67 -15.39 -34.50
N VAL A 662 -9.88 -16.21 -35.56
CA VAL A 662 -11.05 -17.05 -35.77
C VAL A 662 -10.61 -18.48 -36.03
N GLY A 663 -11.24 -19.46 -35.38
CA GLY A 663 -10.99 -20.86 -35.65
C GLY A 663 -11.34 -21.23 -37.10
N LYS A 664 -10.52 -22.06 -37.76
CA LYS A 664 -10.63 -22.38 -39.16
C LYS A 664 -11.45 -23.67 -39.39
N GLY A 665 -12.49 -23.56 -40.25
CA GLY A 665 -13.26 -24.71 -40.76
C GLY A 665 -14.46 -25.12 -39.90
N SER A 666 -15.14 -26.20 -40.31
CA SER A 666 -16.32 -26.76 -39.64
C SER A 666 -16.06 -27.29 -38.21
N ASN A 667 -14.79 -27.41 -37.83
CA ASN A 667 -14.30 -27.78 -36.50
C ASN A 667 -13.49 -26.61 -35.91
N ALA A 668 -14.12 -25.45 -35.75
CA ALA A 668 -13.50 -24.32 -35.05
C ALA A 668 -13.03 -24.77 -33.65
N VAL A 669 -11.74 -24.86 -33.46
CA VAL A 669 -11.14 -25.33 -32.21
C VAL A 669 -11.00 -24.14 -31.27
N ALA A 670 -11.62 -24.26 -30.09
CA ALA A 670 -11.28 -23.36 -28.97
C ALA A 670 -9.79 -23.48 -28.69
N PHE A 671 -9.11 -22.36 -28.50
CA PHE A 671 -7.71 -22.36 -28.08
C PHE A 671 -7.49 -21.43 -26.89
N ASN A 672 -6.49 -21.77 -26.12
CA ASN A 672 -5.95 -20.91 -25.08
C ASN A 672 -4.43 -21.10 -25.10
N ALA A 673 -3.72 -20.01 -25.30
CA ALA A 673 -2.27 -20.01 -25.44
C ALA A 673 -1.64 -18.89 -24.62
N ASN A 674 -0.58 -19.20 -23.90
CA ASN A 674 0.34 -18.18 -23.41
C ASN A 674 1.24 -17.75 -24.58
N VAL A 675 1.27 -16.46 -24.87
CA VAL A 675 2.04 -15.90 -25.99
C VAL A 675 2.89 -14.73 -25.56
N THR A 676 3.99 -14.53 -26.30
CA THR A 676 4.72 -13.26 -26.28
C THR A 676 4.43 -12.50 -27.56
N ILE A 677 3.93 -11.28 -27.45
CA ILE A 677 3.71 -10.33 -28.54
C ILE A 677 4.82 -9.30 -28.50
N THR A 678 5.50 -9.11 -29.62
CA THR A 678 6.63 -8.18 -29.74
C THR A 678 6.44 -7.28 -30.93
N ILE A 679 6.68 -5.97 -30.80
CA ILE A 679 6.85 -5.04 -31.93
C ILE A 679 8.30 -4.61 -31.90
N LYS A 680 9.02 -4.76 -33.02
CA LYS A 680 10.43 -4.41 -33.19
C LYS A 680 10.75 -4.10 -34.65
N ASP A 681 11.91 -3.50 -34.89
CA ASP A 681 12.38 -3.26 -36.25
C ASP A 681 12.90 -4.51 -36.95
N SER A 682 12.69 -4.60 -38.27
CA SER A 682 13.09 -5.75 -39.08
C SER A 682 14.62 -5.89 -39.28
N SER A 683 15.38 -4.88 -38.87
CA SER A 683 16.85 -4.83 -38.99
C SER A 683 17.60 -5.37 -37.74
N ASN A 684 16.90 -5.84 -36.73
CA ASN A 684 17.48 -6.40 -35.48
C ASN A 684 17.18 -7.88 -35.31
#